data_ebe1e0884a003e9d64c91e8a49d8ea7a
#
_entry.id   ebe1e0884a003e9d64c91e8a49d8ea7a
#
_cell.length_a   1.000
_cell.length_b   1.000
_cell.length_c   1.000
_cell.angle_alpha   90.00
_cell.angle_beta   90.00
_cell.angle_gamma   90.00
#
_symmetry.space_group_name_H-M   'P 1'
#
loop_
_entity.id
_entity.type
_entity.pdbx_description
1 polymer ?
#
loop_
_entity_poly.entity_id
_entity_poly.type
_entity_poly.pdbx_seq_one_letter_code
_entity_poly.pdbx_strand_id
1 'polypeptide(L)'
;MDHFELVSPFEPMGDQPQAIEELTDGLNKGYMEQTLLGATGSGKTFTMAKVIEKVNRPTLVLAHNKTLAAQLCSEFKEFFPKNAVEYFVSYYDYYQPEAYIPTTDTYIEKDSAINDEIDKLRHSATSALSERRDVIIVASVSCIYSLGDPIDYRSMVISLRTGMEKNRDDLIKKLIEIQYERNDISFTRNKFRVKGDVVEIFPVYSNENAFRIEFFGDEIDRISEINALTGQVKNVLSHVAIYPASHYVVSPEKMEKAITQIYSEMEEQVKVFQSEGKLIEAQRIKQRTEYDIEMLRETGFCKGIENYSAIMSGRKPGEPPFTLLDYFPDDFILFVDESHVTLPQVRGMYGGDRSRKDSLINFGFRLPSAYDNRPLTFDEFYNKIGQKIFVSATPGEFERQKSVQIAEQVIRPTGLLDPEISVRPTDGQIDDLISEINMRIENGERVLVTTLTKKMAEDLTDYIENLGIKVRYMHYDVDTIERMKIIRDLRLGEFDVLVGINLLREGLDIPEVSLVAILDADKEGFLRSETSLIQTIGRAARNANGKVIMYGDVVTNSMERAIKETMRRREKQEKYNKEHGIVPKTIKKDVRDILEISSSKNEKSHKRMSRAEKEQMIKQLTAEMKAAAKILEFEHAAYLRDRINKLREEK
;
A
#
# COMPACT_ATOMS: atom_id res chain seq x y z
N MET A 1 -24.80 3.92 -1.52
CA MET A 1 -24.85 5.27 -2.14
C MET A 1 -24.35 5.12 -3.56
N ASP A 2 -24.89 5.90 -4.50
CA ASP A 2 -24.51 5.74 -5.91
C ASP A 2 -23.73 6.98 -6.44
N HIS A 3 -23.35 7.89 -5.55
CA HIS A 3 -22.60 9.08 -5.91
C HIS A 3 -21.59 9.48 -4.84
N PHE A 4 -20.50 10.11 -5.28
CA PHE A 4 -19.48 10.66 -4.40
C PHE A 4 -19.92 12.02 -3.85
N GLU A 5 -19.77 12.19 -2.53
CA GLU A 5 -20.03 13.47 -1.83
C GLU A 5 -18.73 13.93 -1.18
N LEU A 6 -18.10 14.93 -1.80
CA LEU A 6 -16.86 15.49 -1.29
C LEU A 6 -17.15 16.49 -0.16
N VAL A 7 -16.52 16.26 0.98
CA VAL A 7 -16.57 17.16 2.15
C VAL A 7 -15.18 17.76 2.35
N SER A 8 -15.08 19.07 2.14
CA SER A 8 -13.80 19.77 2.31
C SER A 8 -14.04 21.21 2.76
N PRO A 9 -13.21 21.74 3.68
CA PRO A 9 -13.22 23.16 4.02
C PRO A 9 -12.52 24.02 2.96
N PHE A 10 -11.92 23.40 1.93
CA PHE A 10 -11.14 24.07 0.89
C PHE A 10 -11.94 24.23 -0.39
N GLU A 11 -11.79 25.38 -1.03
CA GLU A 11 -12.24 25.64 -2.38
C GLU A 11 -11.06 25.56 -3.37
N PRO A 12 -11.31 25.16 -4.64
CA PRO A 12 -10.24 25.12 -5.65
C PRO A 12 -9.62 26.51 -5.87
N MET A 13 -8.29 26.58 -5.80
CA MET A 13 -7.52 27.82 -5.95
C MET A 13 -6.38 27.65 -6.95
N GLY A 14 -5.85 28.77 -7.42
CA GLY A 14 -4.71 28.78 -8.34
C GLY A 14 -5.06 28.16 -9.69
N ASP A 15 -4.27 27.18 -10.12
CA ASP A 15 -4.47 26.39 -11.35
C ASP A 15 -5.50 25.25 -11.15
N GLN A 16 -5.94 24.97 -9.91
CA GLN A 16 -6.82 23.83 -9.62
C GLN A 16 -8.15 23.89 -10.39
N PRO A 17 -8.89 25.01 -10.45
CA PRO A 17 -10.16 25.08 -11.20
C PRO A 17 -9.98 24.66 -12.66
N GLN A 18 -8.96 25.20 -13.34
CA GLN A 18 -8.64 24.88 -14.73
C GLN A 18 -8.27 23.40 -14.88
N ALA A 19 -7.37 22.89 -14.05
CA ALA A 19 -6.93 21.48 -14.12
C ALA A 19 -8.10 20.51 -13.88
N ILE A 20 -9.00 20.80 -12.92
CA ILE A 20 -10.20 20.00 -12.66
C ILE A 20 -11.13 20.00 -13.87
N GLU A 21 -11.36 21.16 -14.50
CA GLU A 21 -12.22 21.28 -15.67
C GLU A 21 -11.62 20.53 -16.87
N GLU A 22 -10.34 20.76 -17.19
CA GLU A 22 -9.65 20.12 -18.29
C GLU A 22 -9.68 18.59 -18.17
N LEU A 23 -9.33 18.05 -17.00
CA LEU A 23 -9.32 16.60 -16.75
C LEU A 23 -10.72 15.99 -16.80
N THR A 24 -11.72 16.67 -16.22
CA THR A 24 -13.12 16.22 -16.24
C THR A 24 -13.67 16.19 -17.66
N ASP A 25 -13.45 17.27 -18.41
CA ASP A 25 -13.87 17.38 -19.81
C ASP A 25 -13.18 16.33 -20.68
N GLY A 26 -11.88 16.09 -20.47
CA GLY A 26 -11.17 15.06 -21.18
C GLY A 26 -11.74 13.66 -20.91
N LEU A 27 -12.08 13.32 -19.66
CA LEU A 27 -12.77 12.08 -19.32
C LEU A 27 -14.13 11.97 -20.01
N ASN A 28 -14.93 13.05 -20.00
CA ASN A 28 -16.24 13.08 -20.64
C ASN A 28 -16.16 12.99 -22.18
N LYS A 29 -15.08 13.49 -22.78
CA LYS A 29 -14.77 13.37 -24.22
C LYS A 29 -14.20 12.00 -24.59
N GLY A 30 -13.94 11.13 -23.63
CA GLY A 30 -13.40 9.79 -23.86
C GLY A 30 -11.89 9.74 -24.06
N TYR A 31 -11.12 10.75 -23.61
CA TYR A 31 -9.66 10.70 -23.67
C TYR A 31 -9.15 9.53 -22.81
N MET A 32 -8.35 8.66 -23.44
CA MET A 32 -7.85 7.46 -22.77
C MET A 32 -6.71 7.75 -21.80
N GLU A 33 -5.86 8.71 -22.13
CA GLU A 33 -4.72 9.12 -21.32
C GLU A 33 -4.64 10.63 -21.19
N GLN A 34 -4.47 11.09 -19.94
CA GLN A 34 -4.24 12.49 -19.60
C GLN A 34 -3.17 12.58 -18.53
N THR A 35 -2.49 13.72 -18.41
CA THR A 35 -1.51 13.97 -17.36
C THR A 35 -1.90 15.20 -16.54
N LEU A 36 -1.88 15.07 -15.21
CA LEU A 36 -1.85 16.16 -14.26
C LEU A 36 -0.38 16.46 -13.90
N LEU A 37 0.20 17.50 -14.50
CA LEU A 37 1.52 18.00 -14.15
C LEU A 37 1.38 18.91 -12.94
N GLY A 38 1.55 18.36 -11.73
CA GLY A 38 1.33 19.10 -10.49
C GLY A 38 2.59 19.29 -9.68
N ALA A 39 2.99 20.54 -9.41
CA ALA A 39 4.11 20.82 -8.53
C ALA A 39 3.89 20.23 -7.12
N THR A 40 4.97 19.96 -6.41
CA THR A 40 4.90 19.48 -5.02
C THR A 40 4.17 20.52 -4.15
N GLY A 41 3.16 20.08 -3.39
CA GLY A 41 2.36 20.97 -2.53
C GLY A 41 1.30 21.80 -3.25
N SER A 42 1.01 21.57 -4.54
CA SER A 42 -0.05 22.26 -5.27
C SER A 42 -1.47 21.73 -4.98
N GLY A 43 -1.60 20.66 -4.18
CA GLY A 43 -2.90 20.08 -3.83
C GLY A 43 -3.41 19.08 -4.87
N LYS A 44 -2.53 18.29 -5.49
CA LYS A 44 -2.89 17.24 -6.48
C LYS A 44 -3.99 16.29 -5.98
N THR A 45 -3.90 15.83 -4.71
CA THR A 45 -4.92 14.93 -4.12
C THR A 45 -6.30 15.56 -4.11
N PHE A 46 -6.39 16.84 -3.77
CA PHE A 46 -7.65 17.56 -3.79
C PHE A 46 -8.22 17.72 -5.21
N THR A 47 -7.35 17.97 -6.21
CA THR A 47 -7.74 18.00 -7.62
C THR A 47 -8.27 16.64 -8.08
N MET A 48 -7.58 15.53 -7.73
CA MET A 48 -8.09 14.17 -8.00
C MET A 48 -9.45 13.96 -7.36
N ALA A 49 -9.63 14.33 -6.10
CA ALA A 49 -10.91 14.20 -5.39
C ALA A 49 -12.04 14.98 -6.07
N LYS A 50 -11.78 16.21 -6.53
CA LYS A 50 -12.75 17.01 -7.27
C LYS A 50 -13.11 16.43 -8.64
N VAL A 51 -12.16 15.83 -9.34
CA VAL A 51 -12.43 15.12 -10.59
C VAL A 51 -13.29 13.89 -10.32
N ILE A 52 -12.99 13.09 -9.29
CA ILE A 52 -13.76 11.89 -8.91
C ILE A 52 -15.20 12.27 -8.57
N GLU A 53 -15.41 13.32 -7.77
CA GLU A 53 -16.75 13.84 -7.45
C GLU A 53 -17.54 14.19 -8.70
N LYS A 54 -16.92 14.92 -9.64
CA LYS A 54 -17.59 15.41 -10.87
C LYS A 54 -17.95 14.29 -11.85
N VAL A 55 -17.07 13.30 -12.01
CA VAL A 55 -17.29 12.21 -12.98
C VAL A 55 -18.09 11.05 -12.38
N ASN A 56 -18.14 10.94 -11.07
CA ASN A 56 -18.95 9.97 -10.32
C ASN A 56 -18.77 8.50 -10.77
N ARG A 57 -17.52 8.05 -10.89
CA ARG A 57 -17.17 6.70 -11.35
C ARG A 57 -16.25 6.00 -10.35
N PRO A 58 -16.36 4.66 -10.20
CA PRO A 58 -15.42 3.88 -9.40
C PRO A 58 -13.97 4.20 -9.79
N THR A 59 -13.11 4.34 -8.80
CA THR A 59 -11.75 4.87 -9.03
C THR A 59 -10.71 4.01 -8.36
N LEU A 60 -9.65 3.71 -9.10
CA LEU A 60 -8.41 3.13 -8.59
C LEU A 60 -7.33 4.20 -8.55
N VAL A 61 -6.69 4.39 -7.41
CA VAL A 61 -5.52 5.26 -7.24
C VAL A 61 -4.30 4.36 -6.98
N LEU A 62 -3.37 4.34 -7.91
CA LEU A 62 -2.18 3.52 -7.84
C LEU A 62 -0.97 4.32 -7.34
N ALA A 63 -0.37 3.88 -6.24
CA ALA A 63 0.82 4.46 -5.65
C ALA A 63 1.99 3.45 -5.66
N HIS A 64 3.23 3.95 -5.76
CA HIS A 64 4.40 3.09 -5.90
C HIS A 64 4.84 2.38 -4.59
N ASN A 65 4.39 2.82 -3.42
CA ASN A 65 4.71 2.18 -2.14
C ASN A 65 3.54 2.22 -1.13
N LYS A 66 3.63 1.39 -0.07
CA LYS A 66 2.61 1.28 0.97
C LYS A 66 2.39 2.58 1.75
N THR A 67 3.46 3.33 2.04
CA THR A 67 3.40 4.55 2.85
C THR A 67 2.63 5.65 2.12
N LEU A 68 2.95 5.88 0.86
CA LEU A 68 2.23 6.85 0.03
C LEU A 68 0.76 6.43 -0.17
N ALA A 69 0.52 5.14 -0.42
CA ALA A 69 -0.84 4.62 -0.53
C ALA A 69 -1.64 4.84 0.77
N ALA A 70 -1.03 4.63 1.95
CA ALA A 70 -1.67 4.88 3.23
C ALA A 70 -2.00 6.36 3.44
N GLN A 71 -1.07 7.26 3.11
CA GLN A 71 -1.28 8.70 3.16
C GLN A 71 -2.45 9.14 2.26
N LEU A 72 -2.43 8.72 0.98
CA LEU A 72 -3.49 9.03 0.02
C LEU A 72 -4.85 8.48 0.49
N CYS A 73 -4.87 7.24 1.00
CA CYS A 73 -6.10 6.65 1.54
C CYS A 73 -6.66 7.47 2.70
N SER A 74 -5.81 7.96 3.61
CA SER A 74 -6.24 8.83 4.70
C SER A 74 -6.80 10.15 4.19
N GLU A 75 -6.13 10.79 3.24
CA GLU A 75 -6.59 12.05 2.63
C GLU A 75 -7.93 11.85 1.92
N PHE A 76 -8.10 10.77 1.14
CA PHE A 76 -9.38 10.48 0.48
C PHE A 76 -10.50 10.14 1.47
N LYS A 77 -10.21 9.47 2.60
CA LYS A 77 -11.20 9.24 3.67
C LYS A 77 -11.67 10.54 4.33
N GLU A 78 -10.79 11.52 4.45
CA GLU A 78 -11.17 12.84 4.93
C GLU A 78 -12.07 13.58 3.92
N PHE A 79 -11.77 13.47 2.62
CA PHE A 79 -12.57 14.07 1.55
C PHE A 79 -13.91 13.37 1.30
N PHE A 80 -13.98 12.06 1.50
CA PHE A 80 -15.14 11.23 1.21
C PHE A 80 -15.59 10.40 2.42
N PRO A 81 -15.99 11.06 3.54
CA PRO A 81 -16.29 10.35 4.80
C PRO A 81 -17.52 9.44 4.73
N LYS A 82 -18.38 9.60 3.71
CA LYS A 82 -19.61 8.80 3.52
C LYS A 82 -19.47 7.72 2.44
N ASN A 83 -18.42 7.79 1.62
CA ASN A 83 -18.19 6.87 0.52
C ASN A 83 -17.19 5.76 0.90
N ALA A 84 -17.12 4.71 0.12
CA ALA A 84 -16.18 3.63 0.36
C ALA A 84 -14.79 4.02 -0.14
N VAL A 85 -13.88 4.32 0.79
CA VAL A 85 -12.46 4.54 0.51
C VAL A 85 -11.66 3.40 1.13
N GLU A 86 -11.12 2.56 0.29
CA GLU A 86 -10.52 1.29 0.65
C GLU A 86 -9.01 1.25 0.38
N TYR A 87 -8.31 0.41 1.12
CA TYR A 87 -6.86 0.28 1.04
C TYR A 87 -6.47 -1.11 0.56
N PHE A 88 -5.68 -1.19 -0.51
CA PHE A 88 -5.29 -2.46 -1.11
C PHE A 88 -3.78 -2.51 -1.40
N VAL A 89 -3.02 -3.07 -0.47
CA VAL A 89 -1.56 -3.23 -0.60
C VAL A 89 -1.16 -4.68 -0.30
N SER A 90 0.13 -5.00 -0.44
CA SER A 90 0.63 -6.30 -0.03
C SER A 90 0.40 -6.53 1.46
N TYR A 91 -0.25 -7.64 1.81
CA TYR A 91 -0.57 -8.02 3.19
C TYR A 91 0.58 -8.67 3.96
N TYR A 92 1.76 -8.75 3.35
CA TYR A 92 2.95 -9.24 4.03
C TYR A 92 3.68 -8.12 4.76
N ASP A 93 3.92 -8.29 6.07
CA ASP A 93 4.85 -7.46 6.85
C ASP A 93 6.29 -7.82 6.50
N TYR A 94 6.54 -9.11 6.40
CA TYR A 94 7.77 -9.70 5.91
C TYR A 94 7.43 -10.68 4.79
N TYR A 95 8.18 -10.64 3.70
CA TYR A 95 8.00 -11.54 2.56
C TYR A 95 9.35 -11.98 1.99
N GLN A 96 9.69 -13.24 2.23
CA GLN A 96 10.76 -13.94 1.53
C GLN A 96 10.11 -14.87 0.50
N PRO A 97 10.21 -14.55 -0.79
CA PRO A 97 9.66 -15.43 -1.82
C PRO A 97 10.40 -16.76 -1.84
N GLU A 98 9.67 -17.83 -2.15
CA GLU A 98 10.27 -19.12 -2.46
C GLU A 98 11.26 -18.96 -3.60
N ALA A 99 12.47 -19.47 -3.42
CA ALA A 99 13.52 -19.40 -4.42
C ALA A 99 14.45 -20.61 -4.35
N TYR A 100 15.12 -20.92 -5.47
CA TYR A 100 16.18 -21.89 -5.50
C TYR A 100 17.41 -21.30 -6.16
N ILE A 101 18.56 -21.47 -5.51
CA ILE A 101 19.86 -20.99 -5.98
C ILE A 101 20.68 -22.20 -6.42
N PRO A 102 20.74 -22.50 -7.73
CA PRO A 102 21.40 -23.71 -8.24
C PRO A 102 22.90 -23.79 -7.92
N THR A 103 23.58 -22.65 -7.87
CA THR A 103 25.03 -22.59 -7.63
C THR A 103 25.45 -23.06 -6.24
N THR A 104 24.56 -22.94 -5.25
CA THR A 104 24.81 -23.33 -3.86
C THR A 104 23.91 -24.48 -3.40
N ASP A 105 23.07 -25.03 -4.30
CA ASP A 105 22.02 -26.02 -4.00
C ASP A 105 21.19 -25.62 -2.78
N THR A 106 20.81 -24.34 -2.74
CA THR A 106 20.09 -23.77 -1.61
C THR A 106 18.64 -23.52 -1.98
N TYR A 107 17.73 -24.24 -1.34
CA TYR A 107 16.30 -23.97 -1.40
C TYR A 107 15.90 -23.01 -0.28
N ILE A 108 15.29 -21.91 -0.66
CA ILE A 108 14.72 -20.91 0.24
C ILE A 108 13.21 -21.14 0.26
N GLU A 109 12.70 -21.62 1.38
CA GLU A 109 11.27 -21.79 1.55
C GLU A 109 10.59 -20.40 1.62
N LYS A 110 9.35 -20.33 1.09
CA LYS A 110 8.53 -19.13 1.26
C LYS A 110 8.32 -18.91 2.76
N ASP A 111 8.83 -17.79 3.25
CA ASP A 111 8.56 -17.28 4.59
C ASP A 111 7.82 -15.95 4.52
N SER A 112 6.74 -15.84 5.26
CA SER A 112 5.93 -14.63 5.22
C SER A 112 5.12 -14.47 6.51
N ALA A 113 5.16 -13.27 7.07
CA ALA A 113 4.26 -12.84 8.11
C ALA A 113 3.09 -12.09 7.48
N ILE A 114 1.89 -12.62 7.64
CA ILE A 114 0.66 -11.98 7.14
C ILE A 114 0.20 -10.96 8.17
N ASN A 115 -0.06 -9.75 7.70
CA ASN A 115 -0.71 -8.73 8.50
C ASN A 115 -2.22 -8.87 8.38
N ASP A 116 -2.85 -9.34 9.46
CA ASP A 116 -4.29 -9.58 9.51
C ASP A 116 -5.13 -8.33 9.25
N GLU A 117 -4.65 -7.15 9.66
CA GLU A 117 -5.34 -5.89 9.41
C GLU A 117 -5.31 -5.52 7.91
N ILE A 118 -4.17 -5.69 7.25
CA ILE A 118 -4.06 -5.42 5.80
C ILE A 118 -4.87 -6.46 5.01
N ASP A 119 -4.84 -7.73 5.42
CA ASP A 119 -5.64 -8.77 4.77
C ASP A 119 -7.14 -8.47 4.85
N LYS A 120 -7.62 -8.05 6.02
CA LYS A 120 -8.99 -7.56 6.21
C LYS A 120 -9.34 -6.40 5.27
N LEU A 121 -8.45 -5.40 5.15
CA LEU A 121 -8.67 -4.25 4.27
C LEU A 121 -8.74 -4.66 2.80
N ARG A 122 -8.00 -5.68 2.38
CA ARG A 122 -8.09 -6.25 1.03
C ARG A 122 -9.44 -6.89 0.77
N HIS A 123 -9.96 -7.65 1.73
CA HIS A 123 -11.31 -8.22 1.65
C HIS A 123 -12.38 -7.13 1.67
N SER A 124 -12.22 -6.07 2.46
CA SER A 124 -13.10 -4.91 2.44
C SER A 124 -13.15 -4.26 1.05
N ALA A 125 -12.01 -4.09 0.40
CA ALA A 125 -11.93 -3.51 -0.94
C ALA A 125 -12.69 -4.34 -2.00
N THR A 126 -12.52 -5.66 -2.01
CA THR A 126 -13.19 -6.53 -2.98
C THR A 126 -14.69 -6.67 -2.72
N SER A 127 -15.13 -6.69 -1.47
CA SER A 127 -16.55 -6.67 -1.12
C SER A 127 -17.21 -5.33 -1.46
N ALA A 128 -16.55 -4.20 -1.19
CA ALA A 128 -17.04 -2.88 -1.55
C ALA A 128 -17.29 -2.73 -3.06
N LEU A 129 -16.35 -3.21 -3.91
CA LEU A 129 -16.51 -3.23 -5.37
C LEU A 129 -17.68 -4.10 -5.84
N SER A 130 -18.06 -5.12 -5.06
CA SER A 130 -19.19 -5.98 -5.38
C SER A 130 -20.55 -5.39 -5.01
N GLU A 131 -20.58 -4.50 -4.01
CA GLU A 131 -21.82 -3.94 -3.43
C GLU A 131 -22.12 -2.52 -3.86
N ARG A 132 -21.09 -1.72 -4.19
CA ARG A 132 -21.19 -0.25 -4.34
C ARG A 132 -20.52 0.22 -5.61
N ARG A 133 -20.95 1.38 -6.09
CA ARG A 133 -20.32 2.07 -7.21
C ARG A 133 -19.49 3.29 -6.76
N ASP A 134 -19.77 3.83 -5.60
CA ASP A 134 -19.06 4.97 -4.99
C ASP A 134 -17.83 4.50 -4.22
N VAL A 135 -16.91 3.81 -4.93
CA VAL A 135 -15.72 3.17 -4.35
C VAL A 135 -14.45 3.80 -4.90
N ILE A 136 -13.57 4.22 -3.98
CA ILE A 136 -12.19 4.61 -4.27
C ILE A 136 -11.28 3.56 -3.64
N ILE A 137 -10.46 2.89 -4.43
CA ILE A 137 -9.42 2.02 -3.91
C ILE A 137 -8.05 2.67 -4.09
N VAL A 138 -7.32 2.85 -2.99
CA VAL A 138 -5.92 3.26 -3.02
C VAL A 138 -5.05 2.01 -2.88
N ALA A 139 -4.29 1.72 -3.92
CA ALA A 139 -3.52 0.49 -4.02
C ALA A 139 -2.03 0.75 -4.25
N SER A 140 -1.20 -0.20 -3.83
CA SER A 140 0.18 -0.31 -4.32
C SER A 140 0.24 -1.21 -5.56
N VAL A 141 1.43 -1.37 -6.13
CA VAL A 141 1.67 -2.25 -7.30
C VAL A 141 1.23 -3.71 -7.04
N SER A 142 0.97 -4.09 -5.79
CA SER A 142 0.38 -5.41 -5.48
C SER A 142 -0.98 -5.67 -6.15
N CYS A 143 -1.67 -4.65 -6.63
CA CYS A 143 -2.95 -4.79 -7.35
C CYS A 143 -2.84 -5.50 -8.71
N ILE A 144 -1.63 -5.59 -9.29
CA ILE A 144 -1.39 -6.31 -10.55
C ILE A 144 -1.01 -7.79 -10.35
N TYR A 145 -0.90 -8.24 -9.09
CA TYR A 145 -0.62 -9.63 -8.77
C TYR A 145 -1.90 -10.46 -8.78
N SER A 146 -1.71 -11.78 -8.99
CA SER A 146 -2.78 -12.76 -9.02
C SER A 146 -3.70 -12.66 -7.80
N LEU A 147 -4.98 -12.63 -8.08
CA LEU A 147 -6.09 -12.72 -7.13
C LEU A 147 -7.05 -13.80 -7.62
N GLY A 148 -7.99 -14.23 -6.80
CA GLY A 148 -9.01 -15.21 -7.23
C GLY A 148 -9.90 -14.68 -8.35
N ASP A 149 -10.56 -15.58 -9.06
CA ASP A 149 -11.53 -15.23 -10.10
C ASP A 149 -12.70 -14.44 -9.48
N PRO A 150 -12.99 -13.21 -9.93
CA PRO A 150 -14.08 -12.41 -9.38
C PRO A 150 -15.48 -13.04 -9.61
N ILE A 151 -15.63 -13.86 -10.65
CA ILE A 151 -16.88 -14.58 -10.92
C ILE A 151 -17.09 -15.66 -9.86
N ASP A 152 -16.05 -16.45 -9.58
CA ASP A 152 -16.11 -17.47 -8.54
C ASP A 152 -16.35 -16.84 -7.17
N TYR A 153 -15.59 -15.77 -6.85
CA TYR A 153 -15.73 -15.05 -5.59
C TYR A 153 -17.17 -14.54 -5.37
N ARG A 154 -17.78 -13.92 -6.39
CA ARG A 154 -19.17 -13.43 -6.33
C ARG A 154 -20.19 -14.54 -6.27
N SER A 155 -19.97 -15.63 -6.99
CA SER A 155 -20.91 -16.79 -7.02
C SER A 155 -20.97 -17.52 -5.70
N MET A 156 -19.92 -17.43 -4.88
CA MET A 156 -19.80 -18.06 -3.56
C MET A 156 -20.32 -17.18 -2.43
N VAL A 157 -20.80 -15.96 -2.70
CA VAL A 157 -21.41 -15.10 -1.69
C VAL A 157 -22.73 -15.72 -1.18
N ILE A 158 -22.86 -15.81 0.15
CA ILE A 158 -24.08 -16.30 0.78
C ILE A 158 -25.00 -15.10 1.08
N SER A 159 -26.10 -15.00 0.36
CA SER A 159 -27.14 -14.00 0.57
C SER A 159 -28.22 -14.55 1.49
N LEU A 160 -28.50 -13.87 2.60
CA LEU A 160 -29.51 -14.24 3.58
C LEU A 160 -30.50 -13.10 3.78
N ARG A 161 -31.80 -13.46 3.89
CA ARG A 161 -32.90 -12.50 4.13
C ARG A 161 -33.81 -13.01 5.22
N THR A 162 -34.35 -12.09 6.03
CA THR A 162 -35.39 -12.42 6.99
C THR A 162 -36.62 -12.99 6.26
N GLY A 163 -37.20 -14.06 6.76
CA GLY A 163 -38.33 -14.80 6.14
C GLY A 163 -37.88 -15.75 5.02
N MET A 164 -36.58 -15.94 4.80
CA MET A 164 -36.08 -16.88 3.81
C MET A 164 -36.14 -18.33 4.33
N GLU A 165 -36.72 -19.22 3.55
CA GLU A 165 -36.65 -20.67 3.80
C GLU A 165 -35.20 -21.15 3.57
N LYS A 166 -34.52 -21.55 4.63
CA LYS A 166 -33.14 -22.00 4.63
C LYS A 166 -32.85 -22.89 5.82
N ASN A 167 -32.43 -24.11 5.54
CA ASN A 167 -32.00 -24.99 6.60
C ASN A 167 -30.67 -24.50 7.25
N ARG A 168 -30.60 -24.53 8.59
CA ARG A 168 -29.42 -24.13 9.36
C ARG A 168 -28.16 -24.91 8.97
N ASP A 169 -28.28 -26.23 8.83
CA ASP A 169 -27.15 -27.11 8.53
C ASP A 169 -26.63 -26.90 7.10
N ASP A 170 -27.50 -26.50 6.17
CA ASP A 170 -27.07 -26.08 4.82
C ASP A 170 -26.34 -24.75 4.83
N LEU A 171 -26.73 -23.84 5.72
CA LEU A 171 -25.91 -22.61 5.93
C LEU A 171 -24.53 -22.95 6.48
N ILE A 172 -24.45 -23.85 7.46
CA ILE A 172 -23.17 -24.29 8.06
C ILE A 172 -22.26 -24.92 6.98
N LYS A 173 -22.80 -25.82 6.14
CA LYS A 173 -22.04 -26.41 5.02
C LYS A 173 -21.48 -25.33 4.07
N LYS A 174 -22.33 -24.38 3.68
CA LYS A 174 -21.91 -23.27 2.82
C LYS A 174 -20.86 -22.38 3.44
N LEU A 175 -20.91 -22.12 4.76
CA LEU A 175 -19.87 -21.37 5.47
C LEU A 175 -18.52 -22.08 5.42
N ILE A 176 -18.50 -23.41 5.55
CA ILE A 176 -17.29 -24.22 5.42
C ILE A 176 -16.78 -24.19 3.96
N GLU A 177 -17.66 -24.30 2.98
CA GLU A 177 -17.31 -24.22 1.55
C GLU A 177 -16.62 -22.88 1.18
N ILE A 178 -17.07 -21.77 1.81
CA ILE A 178 -16.47 -20.45 1.62
C ILE A 178 -15.30 -20.15 2.60
N GLN A 179 -14.73 -21.19 3.20
CA GLN A 179 -13.52 -21.19 4.03
C GLN A 179 -13.68 -20.48 5.41
N TYR A 180 -14.89 -20.44 5.98
CA TYR A 180 -15.07 -20.07 7.38
C TYR A 180 -14.82 -21.27 8.30
N GLU A 181 -14.13 -21.02 9.40
CA GLU A 181 -13.83 -22.02 10.43
C GLU A 181 -14.90 -21.99 11.54
N ARG A 182 -15.41 -23.16 11.93
CA ARG A 182 -16.25 -23.26 13.12
C ARG A 182 -15.40 -23.19 14.38
N ASN A 183 -15.63 -22.20 15.22
CA ASN A 183 -14.96 -22.08 16.49
C ASN A 183 -15.91 -21.46 17.54
N ASP A 184 -16.42 -22.28 18.44
CA ASP A 184 -17.39 -21.85 19.45
C ASP A 184 -16.73 -21.16 20.66
N ILE A 185 -15.38 -21.26 20.81
CA ILE A 185 -14.61 -20.71 21.93
C ILE A 185 -13.93 -19.40 21.54
N SER A 186 -13.13 -19.42 20.47
CA SER A 186 -12.41 -18.25 19.97
C SER A 186 -13.13 -17.66 18.77
N PHE A 187 -14.08 -16.76 19.03
CA PHE A 187 -14.89 -16.12 18.00
C PHE A 187 -14.17 -14.87 17.47
N THR A 188 -13.39 -15.06 16.44
CA THR A 188 -12.59 -14.04 15.76
C THR A 188 -12.95 -13.97 14.26
N ARG A 189 -12.36 -13.07 13.52
CA ARG A 189 -12.53 -12.91 12.08
C ARG A 189 -12.41 -14.26 11.33
N ASN A 190 -13.20 -14.45 10.28
CA ASN A 190 -13.28 -15.68 9.46
C ASN A 190 -13.85 -16.90 10.20
N LYS A 191 -14.51 -16.69 11.34
CA LYS A 191 -15.08 -17.79 12.10
C LYS A 191 -16.58 -17.66 12.28
N PHE A 192 -17.22 -18.79 12.50
CA PHE A 192 -18.60 -18.83 12.91
C PHE A 192 -18.77 -19.74 14.12
N ARG A 193 -19.81 -19.51 14.87
CA ARG A 193 -20.20 -20.38 15.98
C ARG A 193 -21.69 -20.69 15.96
N VAL A 194 -22.07 -21.81 16.53
CA VAL A 194 -23.46 -22.31 16.51
C VAL A 194 -23.93 -22.59 17.92
N LYS A 195 -25.06 -22.01 18.31
CA LYS A 195 -25.70 -22.22 19.62
C LYS A 195 -27.19 -22.46 19.42
N GLY A 196 -27.62 -23.73 19.45
CA GLY A 196 -29.01 -24.08 19.17
C GLY A 196 -29.41 -23.66 17.75
N ASP A 197 -30.48 -22.88 17.65
CA ASP A 197 -30.98 -22.36 16.36
C ASP A 197 -30.38 -21.02 15.94
N VAL A 198 -29.23 -20.66 16.54
CA VAL A 198 -28.51 -19.41 16.27
C VAL A 198 -27.16 -19.70 15.65
N VAL A 199 -26.88 -19.07 14.52
CA VAL A 199 -25.57 -19.05 13.87
C VAL A 199 -25.01 -17.64 13.93
N GLU A 200 -23.85 -17.46 14.54
CA GLU A 200 -23.15 -16.19 14.57
C GLU A 200 -21.91 -16.26 13.66
N ILE A 201 -21.76 -15.28 12.78
CA ILE A 201 -20.74 -15.25 11.74
C ILE A 201 -19.93 -13.98 11.89
N PHE A 202 -18.59 -14.11 12.01
CA PHE A 202 -17.68 -12.96 12.05
C PHE A 202 -17.08 -12.74 10.67
N PRO A 203 -17.55 -11.71 9.92
CA PRO A 203 -17.13 -11.51 8.54
C PRO A 203 -15.64 -11.26 8.39
N VAL A 204 -15.09 -11.66 7.25
CA VAL A 204 -13.68 -11.50 6.89
C VAL A 204 -13.21 -10.04 6.87
N TYR A 205 -14.10 -9.11 6.56
CA TYR A 205 -13.84 -7.68 6.44
C TYR A 205 -14.17 -6.83 7.68
N SER A 206 -14.72 -7.46 8.74
CA SER A 206 -15.16 -6.74 9.94
C SER A 206 -14.10 -6.74 11.06
N ASN A 207 -14.11 -5.69 11.89
CA ASN A 207 -13.26 -5.56 13.08
C ASN A 207 -13.95 -5.98 14.38
N GLU A 208 -15.22 -5.59 14.53
CA GLU A 208 -15.93 -5.66 15.81
C GLU A 208 -17.34 -6.25 15.67
N ASN A 209 -17.88 -6.19 14.45
CA ASN A 209 -19.25 -6.58 14.21
C ASN A 209 -19.32 -7.97 13.63
N ALA A 210 -20.26 -8.75 14.14
CA ALA A 210 -20.63 -10.06 13.61
C ALA A 210 -22.12 -10.07 13.24
N PHE A 211 -22.52 -11.01 12.44
CA PHE A 211 -23.93 -11.25 12.11
C PHE A 211 -24.46 -12.41 12.95
N ARG A 212 -25.64 -12.21 13.52
CA ARG A 212 -26.40 -13.25 14.23
C ARG A 212 -27.60 -13.59 13.36
N ILE A 213 -27.71 -14.86 12.98
CA ILE A 213 -28.80 -15.43 12.20
C ILE A 213 -29.59 -16.34 13.13
N GLU A 214 -30.82 -15.99 13.39
CA GLU A 214 -31.72 -16.72 14.26
C GLU A 214 -32.73 -17.50 13.39
N PHE A 215 -32.86 -18.81 13.64
CA PHE A 215 -33.73 -19.69 12.89
C PHE A 215 -34.97 -20.08 13.70
N PHE A 216 -36.11 -20.22 13.02
CA PHE A 216 -37.29 -20.85 13.56
C PHE A 216 -37.67 -22.01 12.63
N GLY A 217 -37.28 -23.23 13.00
CA GLY A 217 -37.32 -24.37 12.08
C GLY A 217 -36.36 -24.17 10.90
N ASP A 218 -36.87 -24.24 9.68
CA ASP A 218 -36.15 -24.06 8.42
C ASP A 218 -36.31 -22.63 7.84
N GLU A 219 -36.75 -21.68 8.66
CA GLU A 219 -36.91 -20.27 8.22
C GLU A 219 -35.97 -19.36 9.03
N ILE A 220 -35.40 -18.35 8.37
CA ILE A 220 -34.63 -17.29 9.02
C ILE A 220 -35.60 -16.29 9.65
N ASP A 221 -35.76 -16.35 10.98
CA ASP A 221 -36.65 -15.47 11.73
C ASP A 221 -36.09 -14.07 11.86
N ARG A 222 -34.78 -13.96 12.17
CA ARG A 222 -34.15 -12.65 12.41
C ARG A 222 -32.68 -12.64 12.00
N ILE A 223 -32.27 -11.49 11.46
CA ILE A 223 -30.85 -11.17 11.20
C ILE A 223 -30.48 -9.93 11.99
N SER A 224 -29.41 -10.02 12.78
CA SER A 224 -28.93 -8.90 13.61
C SER A 224 -27.42 -8.68 13.41
N GLU A 225 -27.02 -7.42 13.33
CA GLU A 225 -25.63 -7.03 13.49
C GLU A 225 -25.34 -6.87 14.98
N ILE A 226 -24.35 -7.59 15.47
CA ILE A 226 -23.97 -7.60 16.88
C ILE A 226 -22.50 -7.17 17.06
N ASN A 227 -22.18 -6.63 18.22
CA ASN A 227 -20.78 -6.53 18.61
C ASN A 227 -20.27 -7.94 18.98
N ALA A 228 -19.21 -8.40 18.30
CA ALA A 228 -18.71 -9.77 18.44
C ALA A 228 -18.21 -10.11 19.85
N LEU A 229 -17.69 -9.11 20.57
CA LEU A 229 -17.15 -9.28 21.93
C LEU A 229 -18.25 -9.31 22.99
N THR A 230 -19.20 -8.35 22.92
CA THR A 230 -20.24 -8.17 23.95
C THR A 230 -21.54 -8.91 23.63
N GLY A 231 -21.76 -9.29 22.37
CA GLY A 231 -23.00 -9.86 21.88
C GLY A 231 -24.17 -8.86 21.78
N GLN A 232 -23.90 -7.57 22.04
CA GLN A 232 -24.92 -6.53 21.99
C GLN A 232 -25.40 -6.29 20.55
N VAL A 233 -26.71 -6.30 20.35
CA VAL A 233 -27.34 -5.99 19.03
C VAL A 233 -27.14 -4.50 18.76
N LYS A 234 -26.53 -4.19 17.62
CA LYS A 234 -26.36 -2.83 17.08
C LYS A 234 -27.49 -2.46 16.13
N ASN A 235 -27.80 -3.36 15.19
CA ASN A 235 -28.82 -3.14 14.18
C ASN A 235 -29.59 -4.46 13.93
N VAL A 236 -30.84 -4.32 13.48
CA VAL A 236 -31.63 -5.42 12.91
C VAL A 236 -31.64 -5.24 11.41
N LEU A 237 -31.30 -6.29 10.66
CA LEU A 237 -31.13 -6.26 9.23
C LEU A 237 -32.23 -7.09 8.54
N SER A 238 -32.68 -6.64 7.39
CA SER A 238 -33.57 -7.43 6.52
C SER A 238 -32.80 -8.35 5.57
N HIS A 239 -31.52 -8.04 5.33
CA HIS A 239 -30.65 -8.77 4.41
C HIS A 239 -29.19 -8.65 4.83
N VAL A 240 -28.41 -9.72 4.56
CA VAL A 240 -26.95 -9.71 4.71
C VAL A 240 -26.29 -10.54 3.62
N ALA A 241 -25.13 -10.11 3.15
CA ALA A 241 -24.25 -10.84 2.25
C ALA A 241 -22.98 -11.27 3.01
N ILE A 242 -22.67 -12.58 2.98
CA ILE A 242 -21.46 -13.14 3.60
C ILE A 242 -20.48 -13.47 2.48
N TYR A 243 -19.35 -12.77 2.45
CA TYR A 243 -18.30 -12.95 1.46
C TYR A 243 -17.34 -14.07 1.86
N PRO A 244 -16.73 -14.78 0.90
CA PRO A 244 -15.73 -15.81 1.18
C PRO A 244 -14.58 -15.32 2.05
N ALA A 245 -14.06 -16.20 2.90
CA ALA A 245 -12.91 -15.92 3.77
C ALA A 245 -11.56 -15.90 3.02
N SER A 246 -11.53 -16.33 1.77
CA SER A 246 -10.37 -16.31 0.89
C SER A 246 -10.75 -15.83 -0.50
N HIS A 247 -9.84 -15.14 -1.20
CA HIS A 247 -10.04 -14.80 -2.60
C HIS A 247 -9.87 -16.01 -3.55
N TYR A 248 -9.22 -17.09 -3.10
CA TYR A 248 -8.97 -18.31 -3.88
C TYR A 248 -10.01 -19.40 -3.60
N VAL A 249 -11.28 -19.03 -3.49
CA VAL A 249 -12.38 -19.98 -3.29
C VAL A 249 -12.92 -20.43 -4.63
N VAL A 250 -13.07 -21.73 -4.79
CA VAL A 250 -13.69 -22.36 -5.99
C VAL A 250 -14.72 -23.38 -5.54
N SER A 251 -15.71 -23.66 -6.39
CA SER A 251 -16.70 -24.68 -6.09
C SER A 251 -16.06 -26.08 -5.98
N PRO A 252 -16.66 -27.02 -5.21
CA PRO A 252 -16.15 -28.39 -5.08
C PRO A 252 -15.95 -29.08 -6.43
N GLU A 253 -16.88 -28.86 -7.39
CA GLU A 253 -16.82 -29.44 -8.74
C GLU A 253 -15.61 -28.90 -9.55
N LYS A 254 -15.32 -27.60 -9.43
CA LYS A 254 -14.10 -27.00 -10.04
C LYS A 254 -12.84 -27.50 -9.37
N MET A 255 -12.85 -27.69 -8.04
CA MET A 255 -11.73 -28.22 -7.30
C MET A 255 -11.34 -29.63 -7.76
N GLU A 256 -12.30 -30.54 -7.92
CA GLU A 256 -12.03 -31.89 -8.42
C GLU A 256 -11.47 -31.91 -9.86
N LYS A 257 -11.97 -31.04 -10.72
CA LYS A 257 -11.39 -30.86 -12.07
C LYS A 257 -9.98 -30.33 -12.00
N ALA A 258 -9.71 -29.34 -11.15
CA ALA A 258 -8.38 -28.79 -10.96
C ALA A 258 -7.39 -29.84 -10.43
N ILE A 259 -7.79 -30.64 -9.44
CA ILE A 259 -6.98 -31.73 -8.91
C ILE A 259 -6.61 -32.74 -10.00
N THR A 260 -7.58 -33.11 -10.85
CA THR A 260 -7.32 -34.02 -11.98
C THR A 260 -6.31 -33.44 -12.96
N GLN A 261 -6.39 -32.14 -13.27
CA GLN A 261 -5.45 -31.47 -14.16
C GLN A 261 -4.06 -31.34 -13.52
N ILE A 262 -3.97 -30.97 -12.24
CA ILE A 262 -2.72 -30.90 -11.48
C ILE A 262 -2.01 -32.27 -11.50
N TYR A 263 -2.76 -33.34 -11.27
CA TYR A 263 -2.21 -34.72 -11.32
C TYR A 263 -1.69 -35.07 -12.72
N SER A 264 -2.42 -34.76 -13.78
CA SER A 264 -2.02 -35.00 -15.16
C SER A 264 -0.73 -34.23 -15.51
N GLU A 265 -0.65 -32.95 -15.15
CA GLU A 265 0.53 -32.11 -15.38
C GLU A 265 1.75 -32.65 -14.60
N MET A 266 1.55 -33.09 -13.37
CA MET A 266 2.59 -33.72 -12.56
C MET A 266 3.16 -34.97 -13.25
N GLU A 267 2.29 -35.88 -13.71
CA GLU A 267 2.71 -37.11 -14.40
C GLU A 267 3.48 -36.82 -15.69
N GLU A 268 3.08 -35.81 -16.45
CA GLU A 268 3.78 -35.35 -17.65
C GLU A 268 5.16 -34.80 -17.29
N GLN A 269 5.23 -33.93 -16.28
CA GLN A 269 6.49 -33.29 -15.86
C GLN A 269 7.47 -34.34 -15.27
N VAL A 270 6.98 -35.33 -14.55
CA VAL A 270 7.79 -36.45 -14.06
C VAL A 270 8.42 -37.23 -15.22
N LYS A 271 7.65 -37.53 -16.29
CA LYS A 271 8.18 -38.20 -17.48
C LYS A 271 9.24 -37.35 -18.19
N VAL A 272 9.04 -36.04 -18.29
CA VAL A 272 10.02 -35.13 -18.87
C VAL A 272 11.32 -35.19 -18.09
N PHE A 273 11.29 -35.02 -16.77
CA PHE A 273 12.50 -35.11 -15.94
C PHE A 273 13.19 -36.45 -16.01
N GLN A 274 12.44 -37.57 -16.03
CA GLN A 274 12.99 -38.89 -16.19
C GLN A 274 13.68 -39.06 -17.54
N SER A 275 13.11 -38.56 -18.62
CA SER A 275 13.71 -38.61 -19.96
C SER A 275 15.01 -37.81 -20.07
N GLU A 276 15.11 -36.72 -19.27
CA GLU A 276 16.31 -35.90 -19.17
C GLU A 276 17.34 -36.43 -18.16
N GLY A 277 17.08 -37.55 -17.48
CA GLY A 277 17.93 -38.10 -16.45
C GLY A 277 17.93 -37.37 -15.11
N LYS A 278 17.00 -36.43 -14.90
CA LYS A 278 16.81 -35.65 -13.69
C LYS A 278 15.91 -36.36 -12.68
N LEU A 279 16.46 -37.43 -12.09
CA LEU A 279 15.67 -38.33 -11.22
C LEU A 279 15.29 -37.69 -9.88
N ILE A 280 16.12 -36.79 -9.36
CA ILE A 280 15.89 -36.09 -8.10
C ILE A 280 14.74 -35.10 -8.30
N GLU A 281 14.73 -34.32 -9.38
CA GLU A 281 13.69 -33.37 -9.74
C GLU A 281 12.35 -34.08 -9.98
N ALA A 282 12.40 -35.25 -10.66
CA ALA A 282 11.20 -36.07 -10.89
C ALA A 282 10.57 -36.54 -9.56
N GLN A 283 11.39 -37.02 -8.63
CA GLN A 283 10.93 -37.47 -7.31
C GLN A 283 10.40 -36.30 -6.49
N ARG A 284 11.09 -35.17 -6.48
CA ARG A 284 10.75 -33.97 -5.73
C ARG A 284 9.40 -33.41 -6.16
N ILE A 285 9.20 -33.20 -7.47
CA ILE A 285 7.94 -32.67 -7.97
C ILE A 285 6.78 -33.61 -7.69
N LYS A 286 6.99 -34.92 -7.82
CA LYS A 286 5.97 -35.91 -7.54
C LYS A 286 5.51 -35.87 -6.09
N GLN A 287 6.46 -36.02 -5.15
CA GLN A 287 6.15 -36.01 -3.71
C GLN A 287 5.46 -34.72 -3.27
N ARG A 288 5.94 -33.58 -3.74
CA ARG A 288 5.35 -32.29 -3.40
C ARG A 288 3.91 -32.17 -3.91
N THR A 289 3.69 -32.50 -5.18
CA THR A 289 2.36 -32.33 -5.80
C THR A 289 1.35 -33.34 -5.24
N GLU A 290 1.75 -34.57 -4.96
CA GLU A 290 0.87 -35.58 -4.32
C GLU A 290 0.42 -35.09 -2.93
N TYR A 291 1.34 -34.54 -2.12
CA TYR A 291 0.98 -33.94 -0.83
C TYR A 291 0.05 -32.73 -0.97
N ASP A 292 0.30 -31.83 -1.91
CA ASP A 292 -0.56 -30.67 -2.15
C ASP A 292 -1.98 -31.12 -2.59
N ILE A 293 -2.09 -32.17 -3.43
CA ILE A 293 -3.37 -32.76 -3.85
C ILE A 293 -4.14 -33.36 -2.66
N GLU A 294 -3.45 -34.06 -1.77
CA GLU A 294 -4.08 -34.63 -0.57
C GLU A 294 -4.67 -33.51 0.32
N MET A 295 -3.90 -32.45 0.56
CA MET A 295 -4.35 -31.29 1.31
C MET A 295 -5.54 -30.57 0.65
N LEU A 296 -5.53 -30.44 -0.68
CA LEU A 296 -6.66 -29.84 -1.42
C LEU A 296 -7.94 -30.66 -1.30
N ARG A 297 -7.86 -31.99 -1.28
CA ARG A 297 -9.01 -32.88 -1.10
C ARG A 297 -9.61 -32.83 0.31
N GLU A 298 -8.72 -32.85 1.31
CA GLU A 298 -9.15 -32.94 2.72
C GLU A 298 -9.62 -31.60 3.28
N THR A 299 -8.95 -30.51 2.92
CA THR A 299 -9.18 -29.19 3.54
C THR A 299 -9.62 -28.11 2.55
N GLY A 300 -9.58 -28.38 1.23
CA GLY A 300 -9.79 -27.36 0.20
C GLY A 300 -8.64 -26.34 0.08
N PHE A 301 -7.51 -26.57 0.76
CA PHE A 301 -6.39 -25.64 0.80
C PHE A 301 -5.04 -26.38 0.88
N CYS A 302 -3.99 -25.82 0.28
CA CYS A 302 -2.61 -26.26 0.47
C CYS A 302 -1.66 -25.07 0.56
N LYS A 303 -0.50 -25.24 1.20
CA LYS A 303 0.53 -24.19 1.27
C LYS A 303 1.08 -23.91 -0.14
N GLY A 304 0.88 -22.67 -0.63
CA GLY A 304 1.25 -22.28 -1.98
C GLY A 304 0.18 -22.55 -3.03
N ILE A 305 -1.10 -22.65 -2.62
CA ILE A 305 -2.28 -22.83 -3.49
C ILE A 305 -2.28 -21.85 -4.67
N GLU A 306 -1.73 -20.66 -4.49
CA GLU A 306 -1.61 -19.65 -5.53
C GLU A 306 -0.84 -20.14 -6.77
N ASN A 307 0.09 -21.10 -6.63
CA ASN A 307 0.83 -21.68 -7.75
C ASN A 307 -0.06 -22.51 -8.69
N TYR A 308 -1.22 -22.96 -8.23
CA TYR A 308 -2.24 -23.67 -8.99
C TYR A 308 -3.36 -22.76 -9.48
N SER A 309 -3.27 -21.44 -9.27
CA SER A 309 -4.34 -20.47 -9.57
C SER A 309 -4.80 -20.50 -11.03
N ALA A 310 -3.92 -20.75 -11.99
CA ALA A 310 -4.26 -20.86 -13.40
C ALA A 310 -5.18 -22.05 -13.66
N ILE A 311 -4.85 -23.23 -13.11
CA ILE A 311 -5.64 -24.45 -13.25
C ILE A 311 -6.98 -24.31 -12.51
N MET A 312 -6.95 -23.78 -11.29
CA MET A 312 -8.16 -23.58 -10.48
C MET A 312 -9.17 -22.64 -11.14
N SER A 313 -8.70 -21.60 -11.82
CA SER A 313 -9.53 -20.66 -12.57
C SER A 313 -9.88 -21.13 -13.99
N GLY A 314 -9.35 -22.30 -14.43
CA GLY A 314 -9.58 -22.83 -15.77
C GLY A 314 -8.93 -22.03 -16.91
N ARG A 315 -7.91 -21.20 -16.60
CA ARG A 315 -7.17 -20.42 -17.59
C ARG A 315 -6.23 -21.32 -18.40
N LYS A 316 -6.05 -20.95 -19.65
CA LYS A 316 -5.05 -21.59 -20.51
C LYS A 316 -3.65 -21.11 -20.15
N PRO A 317 -2.59 -21.92 -20.41
CA PRO A 317 -1.21 -21.50 -20.23
C PRO A 317 -0.93 -20.18 -20.94
N GLY A 318 -0.31 -19.23 -20.21
CA GLY A 318 0.02 -17.90 -20.71
C GLY A 318 -1.10 -16.85 -20.64
N GLU A 319 -2.33 -17.22 -20.35
CA GLU A 319 -3.41 -16.24 -20.13
C GLU A 319 -3.13 -15.37 -18.89
N PRO A 320 -3.46 -14.05 -18.96
CA PRO A 320 -3.24 -13.15 -17.84
C PRO A 320 -4.00 -13.58 -16.58
N PRO A 321 -3.41 -13.44 -15.39
CA PRO A 321 -4.10 -13.75 -14.15
C PRO A 321 -5.23 -12.78 -13.89
N PHE A 322 -6.23 -13.23 -13.13
CA PHE A 322 -7.17 -12.32 -12.49
C PHE A 322 -6.48 -11.53 -11.39
N THR A 323 -6.78 -10.26 -11.33
CA THR A 323 -6.16 -9.28 -10.42
C THR A 323 -7.24 -8.39 -9.81
N LEU A 324 -6.86 -7.43 -8.97
CA LEU A 324 -7.81 -6.45 -8.46
C LEU A 324 -8.55 -5.70 -9.60
N LEU A 325 -7.89 -5.49 -10.73
CA LEU A 325 -8.49 -4.79 -11.88
C LEU A 325 -9.75 -5.50 -12.42
N ASP A 326 -9.79 -6.81 -12.30
CA ASP A 326 -10.92 -7.63 -12.77
C ASP A 326 -12.15 -7.57 -11.84
N TYR A 327 -12.00 -7.02 -10.64
CA TYR A 327 -13.10 -6.77 -9.70
C TYR A 327 -13.81 -5.44 -9.95
N PHE A 328 -13.12 -4.50 -10.64
CA PHE A 328 -13.72 -3.24 -11.03
C PHE A 328 -14.76 -3.39 -12.16
N PRO A 329 -15.76 -2.51 -12.24
CA PRO A 329 -16.58 -2.40 -13.44
C PRO A 329 -15.80 -1.77 -14.59
N ASP A 330 -16.21 -2.02 -15.83
CA ASP A 330 -15.48 -1.61 -17.05
C ASP A 330 -15.25 -0.10 -17.18
N ASP A 331 -16.08 0.71 -16.52
CA ASP A 331 -16.06 2.18 -16.60
C ASP A 331 -15.23 2.85 -15.50
N PHE A 332 -14.44 2.11 -14.75
CA PHE A 332 -13.59 2.70 -13.70
C PHE A 332 -12.49 3.59 -14.26
N ILE A 333 -12.00 4.50 -13.43
CA ILE A 333 -10.91 5.42 -13.76
C ILE A 333 -9.67 5.04 -12.96
N LEU A 334 -8.50 5.06 -13.63
CA LEU A 334 -7.22 4.91 -12.96
C LEU A 334 -6.51 6.26 -12.81
N PHE A 335 -6.13 6.61 -11.59
CA PHE A 335 -5.10 7.60 -11.31
C PHE A 335 -3.79 6.89 -10.98
N VAL A 336 -2.72 7.26 -11.66
CA VAL A 336 -1.36 6.76 -11.36
C VAL A 336 -0.59 7.87 -10.67
N ASP A 337 -0.51 7.79 -9.34
CA ASP A 337 0.23 8.80 -8.58
C ASP A 337 1.74 8.56 -8.67
N GLU A 338 2.51 9.67 -8.69
CA GLU A 338 3.95 9.68 -8.98
C GLU A 338 4.29 8.75 -10.16
N SER A 339 3.58 8.94 -11.28
CA SER A 339 3.58 8.04 -12.44
C SER A 339 4.96 7.76 -13.01
N HIS A 340 5.88 8.74 -12.95
CA HIS A 340 7.28 8.62 -13.37
C HIS A 340 8.07 7.53 -12.61
N VAL A 341 7.58 7.09 -11.44
CA VAL A 341 8.14 5.98 -10.65
C VAL A 341 7.24 4.75 -10.71
N THR A 342 5.93 4.95 -10.59
CA THR A 342 4.94 3.88 -10.52
C THR A 342 4.90 3.05 -11.80
N LEU A 343 4.92 3.68 -12.98
CA LEU A 343 4.89 2.95 -14.27
C LEU A 343 6.15 2.11 -14.53
N PRO A 344 7.39 2.63 -14.32
CA PRO A 344 8.59 1.81 -14.37
C PRO A 344 8.59 0.63 -13.40
N GLN A 345 8.04 0.81 -12.20
CA GLN A 345 7.90 -0.26 -11.22
C GLN A 345 6.96 -1.36 -11.74
N VAL A 346 5.80 -1.02 -12.30
CA VAL A 346 4.88 -1.99 -12.91
C VAL A 346 5.60 -2.79 -14.02
N ARG A 347 6.42 -2.12 -14.86
CA ARG A 347 7.20 -2.79 -15.91
C ARG A 347 8.21 -3.80 -15.36
N GLY A 348 8.84 -3.48 -14.24
CA GLY A 348 9.90 -4.33 -13.65
C GLY A 348 9.39 -5.59 -12.95
N MET A 349 8.11 -5.63 -12.53
CA MET A 349 7.59 -6.71 -11.69
C MET A 349 7.60 -8.09 -12.36
N TYR A 350 7.20 -8.17 -13.63
CA TYR A 350 7.10 -9.45 -14.33
C TYR A 350 8.44 -10.17 -14.50
N GLY A 351 9.49 -9.44 -14.91
CA GLY A 351 10.80 -10.03 -15.20
C GLY A 351 11.44 -10.70 -13.98
N GLY A 352 11.37 -10.05 -12.82
CA GLY A 352 11.90 -10.60 -11.57
C GLY A 352 11.17 -11.87 -11.11
N ASP A 353 9.84 -11.91 -11.23
CA ASP A 353 9.05 -13.08 -10.89
C ASP A 353 9.35 -14.27 -11.82
N ARG A 354 9.45 -14.03 -13.12
CA ARG A 354 9.76 -15.04 -14.13
C ARG A 354 11.10 -15.70 -13.89
N SER A 355 12.16 -14.92 -13.69
CA SER A 355 13.51 -15.45 -13.45
C SER A 355 13.59 -16.34 -12.21
N ARG A 356 12.88 -15.96 -11.14
CA ARG A 356 12.81 -16.76 -9.91
C ARG A 356 12.10 -18.11 -10.15
N LYS A 357 11.01 -18.11 -10.91
CA LYS A 357 10.23 -19.34 -11.23
C LYS A 357 10.94 -20.27 -12.17
N ASP A 358 11.76 -19.76 -13.09
CA ASP A 358 12.59 -20.58 -13.96
C ASP A 358 13.43 -21.58 -13.13
N SER A 359 14.06 -21.11 -12.05
CA SER A 359 14.83 -22.00 -11.18
C SER A 359 13.92 -23.00 -10.44
N LEU A 360 12.79 -22.58 -9.89
CA LEU A 360 11.89 -23.47 -9.14
C LEU A 360 11.29 -24.58 -10.02
N ILE A 361 10.94 -24.29 -11.26
CA ILE A 361 10.34 -25.26 -12.18
C ILE A 361 11.39 -26.18 -12.76
N ASN A 362 12.53 -25.66 -13.24
CA ASN A 362 13.60 -26.45 -13.84
C ASN A 362 14.25 -27.46 -12.87
N PHE A 363 14.18 -27.19 -11.55
CA PHE A 363 14.73 -28.05 -10.51
C PHE A 363 13.65 -28.81 -9.70
N GLY A 364 12.42 -28.91 -10.22
CA GLY A 364 11.37 -29.79 -9.71
C GLY A 364 10.73 -29.34 -8.38
N PHE A 365 10.75 -28.05 -8.05
CA PHE A 365 10.06 -27.52 -6.87
C PHE A 365 8.63 -27.10 -7.17
N ARG A 366 8.33 -26.71 -8.41
CA ARG A 366 6.99 -26.31 -8.86
C ARG A 366 6.68 -26.85 -10.23
N LEU A 367 5.36 -27.04 -10.52
CA LEU A 367 4.86 -27.42 -11.84
C LEU A 367 4.96 -26.24 -12.82
N PRO A 368 5.00 -26.49 -14.13
CA PRO A 368 5.00 -25.45 -15.17
C PRO A 368 3.85 -24.45 -15.06
N SER A 369 2.66 -24.87 -14.64
CA SER A 369 1.51 -24.00 -14.39
C SER A 369 1.76 -22.88 -13.38
N ALA A 370 2.77 -23.03 -12.50
CA ALA A 370 3.19 -21.98 -11.57
C ALA A 370 3.72 -20.72 -12.27
N TYR A 371 4.14 -20.81 -13.55
CA TYR A 371 4.49 -19.62 -14.33
C TYR A 371 3.33 -18.63 -14.47
N ASP A 372 2.10 -19.11 -14.48
CA ASP A 372 0.90 -18.30 -14.68
C ASP A 372 0.33 -17.71 -13.37
N ASN A 373 0.93 -18.04 -12.23
CA ASN A 373 0.79 -17.27 -10.98
C ASN A 373 1.81 -16.12 -10.97
N ARG A 374 1.55 -15.07 -11.68
CA ARG A 374 2.48 -13.98 -11.97
C ARG A 374 1.78 -12.61 -11.87
N PRO A 375 2.55 -11.51 -11.73
CA PRO A 375 1.95 -10.21 -11.99
C PRO A 375 1.58 -10.06 -13.48
N LEU A 376 0.70 -9.14 -13.78
CA LEU A 376 0.46 -8.72 -15.15
C LEU A 376 1.75 -8.21 -15.78
N THR A 377 1.93 -8.47 -17.09
CA THR A 377 2.89 -7.72 -17.87
C THR A 377 2.43 -6.26 -18.00
N PHE A 378 3.33 -5.36 -18.36
CA PHE A 378 2.97 -3.95 -18.53
C PHE A 378 1.86 -3.75 -19.58
N ASP A 379 1.93 -4.49 -20.68
CA ASP A 379 0.95 -4.39 -21.77
C ASP A 379 -0.41 -4.96 -21.34
N GLU A 380 -0.43 -6.07 -20.61
CA GLU A 380 -1.67 -6.62 -20.03
C GLU A 380 -2.31 -5.63 -19.05
N PHE A 381 -1.51 -5.06 -18.14
CA PHE A 381 -1.96 -4.02 -17.22
C PHE A 381 -2.54 -2.82 -17.97
N TYR A 382 -1.79 -2.31 -18.95
CA TYR A 382 -2.16 -1.11 -19.67
C TYR A 382 -3.44 -1.28 -20.48
N ASN A 383 -3.61 -2.45 -21.11
CA ASN A 383 -4.77 -2.76 -21.97
C ASN A 383 -6.04 -3.12 -21.18
N LYS A 384 -5.90 -3.60 -19.93
CA LYS A 384 -7.05 -3.87 -19.03
C LYS A 384 -7.74 -2.60 -18.54
N ILE A 385 -7.09 -1.47 -18.63
CA ILE A 385 -7.56 -0.20 -18.06
C ILE A 385 -8.05 0.71 -19.17
N GLY A 386 -9.25 1.22 -19.04
CA GLY A 386 -9.79 2.25 -19.93
C GLY A 386 -9.09 3.60 -19.72
N GLN A 387 -9.78 4.58 -19.16
CA GLN A 387 -9.26 5.93 -19.00
C GLN A 387 -8.28 6.04 -17.84
N LYS A 388 -7.14 6.70 -18.07
CA LYS A 388 -6.03 6.86 -17.13
C LYS A 388 -5.63 8.32 -16.99
N ILE A 389 -5.35 8.74 -15.77
CA ILE A 389 -4.76 10.04 -15.47
C ILE A 389 -3.43 9.80 -14.75
N PHE A 390 -2.35 10.23 -15.39
CA PHE A 390 -1.00 10.21 -14.82
C PHE A 390 -0.82 11.46 -13.96
N VAL A 391 -0.41 11.29 -12.72
CA VAL A 391 -0.21 12.38 -11.78
C VAL A 391 1.27 12.45 -11.41
N SER A 392 1.94 13.56 -11.70
CA SER A 392 3.36 13.72 -11.41
C SER A 392 3.79 15.18 -11.41
N ALA A 393 4.78 15.52 -10.60
CA ALA A 393 5.50 16.78 -10.70
C ALA A 393 6.54 16.78 -11.83
N THR A 394 6.96 15.59 -12.27
CA THR A 394 7.99 15.34 -13.27
C THR A 394 7.58 14.17 -14.18
N PRO A 395 6.49 14.32 -14.96
CA PRO A 395 6.06 13.24 -15.85
C PRO A 395 7.18 12.85 -16.84
N GLY A 396 7.36 11.54 -17.03
CA GLY A 396 8.34 10.98 -17.92
C GLY A 396 7.99 11.15 -19.39
N GLU A 397 8.86 10.66 -20.24
CA GLU A 397 8.65 10.71 -21.70
C GLU A 397 7.43 9.90 -22.13
N PHE A 398 7.20 8.74 -21.50
CA PHE A 398 6.06 7.88 -21.78
C PHE A 398 4.73 8.60 -21.54
N GLU A 399 4.56 9.24 -20.38
CA GLU A 399 3.34 10.00 -20.05
C GLU A 399 3.12 11.16 -21.02
N ARG A 400 4.18 11.89 -21.36
CA ARG A 400 4.12 13.01 -22.31
C ARG A 400 3.73 12.58 -23.71
N GLN A 401 4.22 11.44 -24.20
CA GLN A 401 3.89 10.90 -25.52
C GLN A 401 2.50 10.30 -25.59
N LYS A 402 2.01 9.70 -24.51
CA LYS A 402 0.72 9.02 -24.47
C LYS A 402 -0.45 9.97 -24.18
N SER A 403 -0.23 11.00 -23.41
CA SER A 403 -1.31 11.89 -22.99
C SER A 403 -1.83 12.75 -24.12
N VAL A 404 -3.15 12.72 -24.31
CA VAL A 404 -3.88 13.60 -25.25
C VAL A 404 -3.80 15.06 -24.78
N GLN A 405 -3.81 15.29 -23.46
CA GLN A 405 -3.62 16.60 -22.86
C GLN A 405 -2.83 16.52 -21.56
N ILE A 406 -2.18 17.62 -21.21
CA ILE A 406 -1.45 17.81 -19.97
C ILE A 406 -2.04 19.02 -19.25
N ALA A 407 -2.76 18.79 -18.15
CA ALA A 407 -3.25 19.83 -17.26
C ALA A 407 -2.13 20.25 -16.30
N GLU A 408 -1.77 21.53 -16.29
CA GLU A 408 -0.68 22.05 -15.47
C GLU A 408 -1.21 22.67 -14.17
N GLN A 409 -0.66 22.23 -13.02
CA GLN A 409 -1.02 22.73 -11.69
C GLN A 409 0.24 23.06 -10.90
N VAL A 410 0.78 24.27 -11.06
CA VAL A 410 2.03 24.72 -10.42
C VAL A 410 1.82 25.77 -9.33
N ILE A 411 0.69 26.43 -9.31
CA ILE A 411 0.34 27.41 -8.28
C ILE A 411 -0.04 26.68 -6.98
N ARG A 412 0.57 27.07 -5.87
CA ARG A 412 0.20 26.55 -4.54
C ARG A 412 -0.85 27.42 -3.90
N PRO A 413 -1.94 26.86 -3.33
CA PRO A 413 -2.95 27.64 -2.61
C PRO A 413 -2.39 28.50 -1.46
N THR A 414 -1.26 28.09 -0.90
CA THR A 414 -0.56 28.81 0.18
C THR A 414 0.26 30.00 -0.30
N GLY A 415 0.39 30.21 -1.60
CA GLY A 415 1.25 31.21 -2.21
C GLY A 415 2.75 30.88 -2.16
N LEU A 416 3.13 29.73 -1.65
CA LEU A 416 4.55 29.32 -1.57
C LEU A 416 5.16 29.17 -2.98
N LEU A 417 6.34 29.73 -3.12
CA LEU A 417 7.11 29.71 -4.36
C LEU A 417 8.01 28.47 -4.43
N ASP A 418 8.39 28.08 -5.63
CA ASP A 418 9.52 27.15 -5.80
C ASP A 418 10.80 27.85 -5.27
N PRO A 419 11.73 27.07 -4.67
CA PRO A 419 12.89 27.66 -3.98
C PRO A 419 13.86 28.37 -4.93
N GLU A 420 14.61 29.31 -4.39
CA GLU A 420 15.76 29.87 -5.10
C GLU A 420 16.87 28.85 -5.22
N ILE A 421 17.48 28.78 -6.39
CA ILE A 421 18.58 27.87 -6.67
C ILE A 421 19.86 28.69 -6.87
N SER A 422 20.94 28.32 -6.17
CA SER A 422 22.28 28.83 -6.39
C SER A 422 23.23 27.67 -6.73
N VAL A 423 24.04 27.85 -7.76
CA VAL A 423 25.13 26.92 -8.09
C VAL A 423 26.42 27.50 -7.53
N ARG A 424 27.16 26.70 -6.77
CA ARG A 424 28.42 27.11 -6.12
C ARG A 424 29.54 26.12 -6.45
N PRO A 425 30.82 26.55 -6.47
CA PRO A 425 31.95 25.67 -6.77
C PRO A 425 32.08 24.55 -5.71
N THR A 426 32.73 23.46 -6.09
CA THR A 426 33.06 22.36 -5.16
C THR A 426 34.24 22.73 -4.24
N ASP A 427 35.12 23.64 -4.63
CA ASP A 427 36.19 24.12 -3.77
C ASP A 427 35.63 24.92 -2.60
N GLY A 428 35.98 24.51 -1.38
CA GLY A 428 35.44 25.11 -0.15
C GLY A 428 33.98 24.78 0.17
N GLN A 429 33.37 23.83 -0.55
CA GLN A 429 31.95 23.49 -0.40
C GLN A 429 31.54 23.11 1.02
N ILE A 430 32.43 22.47 1.79
CA ILE A 430 32.08 22.01 3.14
C ILE A 430 32.03 23.19 4.10
N ASP A 431 32.96 24.11 4.03
CA ASP A 431 32.98 25.32 4.89
C ASP A 431 31.77 26.22 4.58
N ASP A 432 31.47 26.39 3.30
CA ASP A 432 30.28 27.12 2.83
C ASP A 432 28.99 26.46 3.31
N LEU A 433 28.90 25.13 3.19
CA LEU A 433 27.77 24.37 3.69
C LEU A 433 27.56 24.51 5.20
N ILE A 434 28.65 24.43 6.00
CA ILE A 434 28.57 24.61 7.45
C ILE A 434 28.10 26.01 7.82
N SER A 435 28.55 27.04 7.10
CA SER A 435 28.09 28.41 7.30
C SER A 435 26.58 28.55 7.05
N GLU A 436 26.08 27.97 5.95
CA GLU A 436 24.64 27.96 5.63
C GLU A 436 23.84 27.14 6.64
N ILE A 437 24.35 26.01 7.13
CA ILE A 437 23.73 25.20 8.18
C ILE A 437 23.55 26.01 9.46
N ASN A 438 24.61 26.65 9.94
CA ASN A 438 24.56 27.45 11.17
C ASN A 438 23.54 28.59 11.08
N MET A 439 23.48 29.28 9.93
CA MET A 439 22.49 30.33 9.69
C MET A 439 21.04 29.79 9.78
N ARG A 440 20.79 28.56 9.31
CA ARG A 440 19.46 27.95 9.38
C ARG A 440 19.11 27.48 10.79
N ILE A 441 20.08 26.93 11.52
CA ILE A 441 19.91 26.53 12.92
C ILE A 441 19.54 27.72 13.79
N GLU A 442 20.22 28.87 13.62
CA GLU A 442 19.89 30.11 14.33
C GLU A 442 18.45 30.58 14.13
N ASN A 443 17.89 30.30 12.95
CA ASN A 443 16.47 30.57 12.62
C ASN A 443 15.50 29.46 13.06
N GLY A 444 15.97 28.38 13.67
CA GLY A 444 15.16 27.22 14.05
C GLY A 444 14.67 26.38 12.88
N GLU A 445 15.32 26.50 11.71
CA GLU A 445 15.00 25.79 10.48
C GLU A 445 15.80 24.49 10.34
N ARG A 446 15.44 23.62 9.39
CA ARG A 446 16.07 22.32 9.16
C ARG A 446 16.75 22.27 7.79
N VAL A 447 17.78 21.43 7.70
CA VAL A 447 18.62 21.29 6.50
C VAL A 447 18.65 19.84 6.02
N LEU A 448 18.52 19.66 4.71
CA LEU A 448 18.75 18.39 4.04
C LEU A 448 20.02 18.47 3.19
N VAL A 449 20.89 17.47 3.30
CA VAL A 449 22.11 17.37 2.49
C VAL A 449 22.11 16.05 1.73
N THR A 450 22.23 16.12 0.40
CA THR A 450 22.28 14.92 -0.46
C THR A 450 23.70 14.67 -0.96
N THR A 451 24.18 13.43 -0.80
CA THR A 451 25.49 12.94 -1.26
C THR A 451 25.30 11.87 -2.34
N LEU A 452 26.39 11.42 -2.98
CA LEU A 452 26.36 10.37 -3.99
C LEU A 452 26.59 8.97 -3.44
N THR A 453 27.32 8.84 -2.32
CA THR A 453 27.70 7.54 -1.78
C THR A 453 27.41 7.45 -0.28
N LYS A 454 27.25 6.22 0.23
CA LYS A 454 27.07 5.94 1.66
C LYS A 454 28.26 6.46 2.47
N LYS A 455 29.47 6.19 2.01
CA LYS A 455 30.69 6.63 2.66
C LYS A 455 30.75 8.15 2.81
N MET A 456 30.43 8.90 1.73
CA MET A 456 30.38 10.37 1.82
C MET A 456 29.35 10.85 2.84
N ALA A 457 28.18 10.19 2.91
CA ALA A 457 27.15 10.55 3.88
C ALA A 457 27.64 10.32 5.32
N GLU A 458 28.27 9.18 5.57
CA GLU A 458 28.85 8.82 6.88
C GLU A 458 29.97 9.80 7.26
N ASP A 459 30.98 9.97 6.40
CA ASP A 459 32.12 10.86 6.65
C ASP A 459 31.67 12.32 6.90
N LEU A 460 30.68 12.80 6.14
CA LEU A 460 30.13 14.15 6.33
C LEU A 460 29.32 14.27 7.62
N THR A 461 28.58 13.25 7.99
CA THR A 461 27.83 13.23 9.25
C THR A 461 28.77 13.30 10.44
N ASP A 462 29.82 12.46 10.46
CA ASP A 462 30.83 12.47 11.51
C ASP A 462 31.54 13.82 11.61
N TYR A 463 31.81 14.43 10.45
CA TYR A 463 32.45 15.78 10.44
C TYR A 463 31.54 16.85 11.05
N ILE A 464 30.24 16.87 10.64
CA ILE A 464 29.27 17.85 11.15
C ILE A 464 29.00 17.61 12.64
N GLU A 465 28.93 16.37 13.11
CA GLU A 465 28.73 16.01 14.50
C GLU A 465 29.93 16.48 15.37
N ASN A 466 31.15 16.32 14.87
CA ASN A 466 32.39 16.81 15.55
C ASN A 466 32.45 18.34 15.71
N LEU A 467 31.69 19.07 14.89
CA LEU A 467 31.52 20.53 15.04
C LEU A 467 30.41 20.89 16.06
N GLY A 468 29.79 19.90 16.70
CA GLY A 468 28.73 20.09 17.71
C GLY A 468 27.34 20.36 17.13
N ILE A 469 27.12 20.14 15.83
CA ILE A 469 25.84 20.28 15.16
C ILE A 469 25.09 18.96 15.27
N LYS A 470 23.83 19.01 15.65
CA LYS A 470 22.96 17.83 15.73
C LYS A 470 22.60 17.33 14.33
N VAL A 471 23.16 16.22 13.93
CA VAL A 471 23.03 15.63 12.60
C VAL A 471 22.68 14.14 12.68
N ARG A 472 21.92 13.65 11.70
CA ARG A 472 21.76 12.21 11.44
C ARG A 472 21.96 11.92 9.97
N TYR A 473 22.35 10.67 9.64
CA TYR A 473 22.35 10.20 8.26
C TYR A 473 21.27 9.15 8.04
N MET A 474 20.84 9.02 6.79
CA MET A 474 19.85 8.02 6.37
C MET A 474 20.30 7.36 5.06
N HIS A 475 20.29 6.02 5.03
CA HIS A 475 20.61 5.22 3.85
C HIS A 475 19.47 4.26 3.49
N TYR A 476 19.64 3.50 2.41
CA TYR A 476 18.58 2.63 1.88
C TYR A 476 18.27 1.41 2.75
N ASP A 477 19.22 0.98 3.62
CA ASP A 477 19.04 -0.19 4.51
C ASP A 477 18.20 0.14 5.76
N VAL A 478 17.90 1.42 6.02
CA VAL A 478 17.04 1.83 7.13
C VAL A 478 15.62 1.36 6.86
N ASP A 479 15.03 0.60 7.78
CA ASP A 479 13.69 0.11 7.64
C ASP A 479 12.64 1.24 7.61
N THR A 480 11.42 0.91 7.18
CA THR A 480 10.36 1.91 6.99
C THR A 480 9.97 2.59 8.30
N ILE A 481 9.97 1.86 9.42
CA ILE A 481 9.55 2.39 10.73
C ILE A 481 10.63 3.32 11.28
N GLU A 482 11.89 2.90 11.20
CA GLU A 482 13.03 3.73 11.64
C GLU A 482 13.15 4.99 10.78
N ARG A 483 12.94 4.89 9.47
CA ARG A 483 12.91 6.04 8.56
C ARG A 483 11.83 7.05 8.96
N MET A 484 10.64 6.60 9.29
CA MET A 484 9.55 7.47 9.77
C MET A 484 9.91 8.15 11.08
N LYS A 485 10.57 7.43 11.99
CA LYS A 485 11.06 7.98 13.25
C LYS A 485 12.11 9.07 13.04
N ILE A 486 13.09 8.83 12.16
CA ILE A 486 14.13 9.83 11.82
C ILE A 486 13.48 11.12 11.30
N ILE A 487 12.49 11.01 10.41
CA ILE A 487 11.81 12.18 9.84
C ILE A 487 10.98 12.90 10.89
N ARG A 488 10.27 12.18 11.75
CA ARG A 488 9.56 12.76 12.88
C ARG A 488 10.50 13.52 13.81
N ASP A 489 11.62 12.92 14.17
CA ASP A 489 12.62 13.53 15.05
C ASP A 489 13.22 14.81 14.43
N LEU A 490 13.47 14.82 13.10
CA LEU A 490 13.87 16.02 12.37
C LEU A 490 12.82 17.13 12.48
N ARG A 491 11.55 16.80 12.29
CA ARG A 491 10.43 17.75 12.40
C ARG A 491 10.26 18.29 13.81
N LEU A 492 10.46 17.46 14.83
CA LEU A 492 10.41 17.86 16.23
C LEU A 492 11.63 18.67 16.68
N GLY A 493 12.71 18.68 15.89
CA GLY A 493 13.92 19.41 16.21
C GLY A 493 14.87 18.70 17.18
N GLU A 494 14.75 17.38 17.28
CA GLU A 494 15.71 16.55 18.02
C GLU A 494 17.10 16.64 17.40
N PHE A 495 17.16 16.87 16.08
CA PHE A 495 18.36 17.20 15.32
C PHE A 495 18.03 18.17 14.19
N ASP A 496 19.05 18.82 13.60
CA ASP A 496 18.89 19.96 12.70
C ASP A 496 19.22 19.64 11.25
N VAL A 497 20.12 18.67 11.02
CA VAL A 497 20.63 18.32 9.69
C VAL A 497 20.40 16.83 9.41
N LEU A 498 19.82 16.53 8.25
CA LEU A 498 19.70 15.17 7.75
C LEU A 498 20.57 15.00 6.50
N VAL A 499 21.52 14.07 6.55
CA VAL A 499 22.41 13.73 5.45
C VAL A 499 22.01 12.39 4.84
N GLY A 500 22.11 12.24 3.52
CA GLY A 500 21.89 10.94 2.89
C GLY A 500 22.01 10.95 1.39
N ILE A 501 21.95 9.75 0.78
CA ILE A 501 22.16 9.58 -0.65
C ILE A 501 20.91 9.93 -1.47
N ASN A 502 19.80 9.37 -1.12
CA ASN A 502 18.53 9.48 -1.84
C ASN A 502 17.41 9.71 -0.83
N LEU A 503 17.59 10.77 -0.05
CA LEU A 503 16.85 11.00 1.18
C LEU A 503 15.36 10.98 1.00
N LEU A 504 14.87 11.31 -0.21
CA LEU A 504 13.51 11.77 -0.33
C LEU A 504 12.91 11.38 -1.67
N ARG A 505 12.95 10.06 -1.97
CA ARG A 505 12.34 9.64 -3.22
C ARG A 505 10.86 9.99 -3.25
N GLU A 506 10.04 10.05 -2.28
CA GLU A 506 8.61 10.40 -2.45
C GLU A 506 7.87 10.43 -1.10
N GLY A 507 6.84 11.24 -1.01
CA GLY A 507 5.87 11.18 0.07
C GLY A 507 6.22 11.91 1.38
N LEU A 508 7.35 12.61 1.47
CA LEU A 508 7.73 13.32 2.69
C LEU A 508 7.36 14.80 2.65
N ASP A 509 6.56 15.19 3.62
CA ASP A 509 6.11 16.55 3.86
C ASP A 509 6.83 17.13 5.08
N ILE A 510 7.93 17.89 4.84
CA ILE A 510 8.75 18.47 5.90
C ILE A 510 8.80 19.99 5.72
N PRO A 511 7.79 20.73 6.17
CA PRO A 511 7.73 22.17 5.99
C PRO A 511 8.81 22.93 6.78
N GLU A 512 9.45 22.30 7.74
CA GLU A 512 10.52 22.87 8.55
C GLU A 512 11.86 22.99 7.79
N VAL A 513 12.00 22.30 6.65
CA VAL A 513 13.20 22.34 5.81
C VAL A 513 13.23 23.62 4.97
N SER A 514 14.19 24.46 5.20
CA SER A 514 14.44 25.70 4.45
C SER A 514 15.65 25.63 3.52
N LEU A 515 16.57 24.70 3.74
CA LEU A 515 17.74 24.50 2.89
C LEU A 515 17.86 23.05 2.42
N VAL A 516 18.07 22.91 1.12
CA VAL A 516 18.49 21.63 0.51
C VAL A 516 19.84 21.86 -0.17
N ALA A 517 20.86 21.14 0.29
CA ALA A 517 22.19 21.16 -0.30
C ALA A 517 22.43 19.88 -1.11
N ILE A 518 22.87 20.04 -2.35
CA ILE A 518 23.15 18.96 -3.27
C ILE A 518 24.64 18.96 -3.57
N LEU A 519 25.37 18.03 -2.95
CA LEU A 519 26.81 17.87 -3.21
C LEU A 519 27.04 17.13 -4.52
N ASP A 520 28.15 17.43 -5.19
CA ASP A 520 28.48 16.83 -6.48
C ASP A 520 27.32 16.86 -7.48
N ALA A 521 26.67 18.00 -7.60
CA ALA A 521 25.50 18.16 -8.47
C ALA A 521 25.82 17.97 -9.95
N ASP A 522 27.08 18.19 -10.34
CA ASP A 522 27.62 18.05 -11.71
C ASP A 522 28.02 16.61 -12.07
N LYS A 523 27.94 15.65 -11.18
CA LYS A 523 28.20 14.23 -11.48
C LYS A 523 26.96 13.59 -12.06
N GLU A 524 26.80 13.68 -13.38
CA GLU A 524 25.66 13.12 -14.08
C GLU A 524 25.45 11.62 -13.79
N GLY A 525 24.20 11.25 -13.60
CA GLY A 525 23.79 9.89 -13.29
C GLY A 525 22.36 9.86 -12.78
N PHE A 526 21.90 8.68 -12.38
CA PHE A 526 20.52 8.47 -11.93
C PHE A 526 20.11 9.40 -10.76
N LEU A 527 21.02 9.64 -9.82
CA LEU A 527 20.78 10.50 -8.64
C LEU A 527 20.86 12.01 -8.96
N ARG A 528 21.37 12.40 -10.12
CA ARG A 528 21.53 13.79 -10.56
C ARG A 528 20.87 14.02 -11.94
N SER A 529 19.91 13.14 -12.30
CA SER A 529 19.03 13.36 -13.45
C SER A 529 18.12 14.56 -13.23
N GLU A 530 17.61 15.16 -14.29
CA GLU A 530 16.64 16.25 -14.24
C GLU A 530 15.49 15.96 -13.27
N THR A 531 14.85 14.78 -13.39
CA THR A 531 13.76 14.33 -12.53
C THR A 531 14.18 14.28 -11.04
N SER A 532 15.34 13.68 -10.74
CA SER A 532 15.86 13.57 -9.39
C SER A 532 16.16 14.94 -8.79
N LEU A 533 16.74 15.85 -9.57
CA LEU A 533 17.04 17.22 -9.13
C LEU A 533 15.74 17.98 -8.83
N ILE A 534 14.76 17.98 -9.73
CA ILE A 534 13.46 18.67 -9.51
C ILE A 534 12.75 18.12 -8.26
N GLN A 535 12.76 16.82 -8.04
CA GLN A 535 12.19 16.19 -6.84
C GLN A 535 12.89 16.65 -5.56
N THR A 536 14.22 16.70 -5.60
CA THR A 536 15.04 17.14 -4.46
C THR A 536 14.83 18.64 -4.18
N ILE A 537 14.84 19.47 -5.21
CA ILE A 537 14.52 20.90 -5.13
C ILE A 537 13.15 21.13 -4.49
N GLY A 538 12.16 20.38 -4.89
CA GLY A 538 10.79 20.46 -4.40
C GLY A 538 10.64 20.23 -2.89
N ARG A 539 11.65 19.69 -2.20
CA ARG A 539 11.61 19.52 -0.74
C ARG A 539 11.72 20.82 0.03
N ALA A 540 12.43 21.81 -0.52
CA ALA A 540 12.50 23.16 0.06
C ALA A 540 11.28 24.03 -0.30
N ALA A 541 10.41 23.61 -1.19
CA ALA A 541 9.29 24.39 -1.71
C ALA A 541 8.09 24.54 -0.74
N ARG A 542 8.18 24.01 0.47
CA ARG A 542 7.16 24.10 1.53
C ARG A 542 7.47 25.11 2.62
N ASN A 543 8.65 25.69 2.53
CA ASN A 543 9.11 26.75 3.41
C ASN A 543 9.17 28.07 2.63
N ALA A 544 8.69 29.16 3.24
CA ALA A 544 8.71 30.49 2.62
C ALA A 544 10.15 30.98 2.36
N ASN A 545 11.13 30.50 3.17
CA ASN A 545 12.57 30.78 3.04
C ASN A 545 13.31 29.69 2.26
N GLY A 546 12.61 28.88 1.48
CA GLY A 546 13.17 27.74 0.77
C GLY A 546 14.30 28.12 -0.18
N LYS A 547 15.47 27.50 0.01
CA LYS A 547 16.66 27.68 -0.82
C LYS A 547 17.30 26.34 -1.17
N VAL A 548 17.86 26.26 -2.36
CA VAL A 548 18.65 25.11 -2.81
C VAL A 548 20.04 25.55 -3.23
N ILE A 549 21.04 24.83 -2.75
CA ILE A 549 22.44 25.04 -3.17
C ILE A 549 22.88 23.77 -3.89
N MET A 550 23.32 23.93 -5.12
CA MET A 550 23.97 22.89 -5.91
C MET A 550 25.47 23.14 -5.96
N TYR A 551 26.24 22.25 -5.37
CA TYR A 551 27.69 22.31 -5.46
C TYR A 551 28.15 21.53 -6.69
N GLY A 552 28.77 22.24 -7.63
CA GLY A 552 29.27 21.68 -8.88
C GLY A 552 30.10 22.72 -9.64
N ASP A 553 31.15 22.26 -10.31
CA ASP A 553 32.06 23.14 -11.05
C ASP A 553 31.57 23.40 -12.47
N VAL A 554 30.69 22.53 -12.98
CA VAL A 554 30.10 22.64 -14.32
C VAL A 554 28.58 22.47 -14.22
N VAL A 555 27.83 23.35 -14.89
CA VAL A 555 26.39 23.19 -15.02
C VAL A 555 26.11 22.17 -16.12
N THR A 556 25.63 20.98 -15.73
CA THR A 556 25.29 19.91 -16.65
C THR A 556 23.94 20.15 -17.34
N ASN A 557 23.64 19.40 -18.40
CA ASN A 557 22.33 19.49 -19.08
C ASN A 557 21.16 19.19 -18.15
N SER A 558 21.32 18.24 -17.24
CA SER A 558 20.30 17.89 -16.24
C SER A 558 20.07 19.01 -15.24
N MET A 559 21.15 19.65 -14.75
CA MET A 559 21.06 20.82 -13.89
C MET A 559 20.39 21.99 -14.61
N GLU A 560 20.80 22.29 -15.84
CA GLU A 560 20.26 23.40 -16.61
C GLU A 560 18.73 23.27 -16.80
N ARG A 561 18.26 22.07 -17.18
CA ARG A 561 16.83 21.81 -17.35
C ARG A 561 16.06 21.91 -16.02
N ALA A 562 16.60 21.36 -14.94
CA ALA A 562 15.98 21.44 -13.63
C ALA A 562 15.89 22.88 -13.11
N ILE A 563 16.94 23.69 -13.30
CA ILE A 563 16.98 25.10 -12.93
C ILE A 563 15.96 25.89 -13.76
N LYS A 564 15.98 25.74 -15.09
CA LYS A 564 15.04 26.44 -15.98
C LYS A 564 13.59 26.15 -15.64
N GLU A 565 13.24 24.87 -15.40
CA GLU A 565 11.87 24.49 -15.05
C GLU A 565 11.46 25.06 -13.68
N THR A 566 12.35 25.02 -12.69
CA THR A 566 12.07 25.58 -11.37
C THR A 566 11.86 27.10 -11.44
N MET A 567 12.71 27.81 -12.20
CA MET A 567 12.58 29.25 -12.40
C MET A 567 11.28 29.61 -13.15
N ARG A 568 10.92 28.88 -14.21
CA ARG A 568 9.67 29.07 -14.94
C ARG A 568 8.45 28.95 -14.00
N ARG A 569 8.45 27.90 -13.15
CA ARG A 569 7.38 27.70 -12.17
C ARG A 569 7.35 28.83 -11.16
N ARG A 570 8.50 29.23 -10.62
CA ARG A 570 8.61 30.33 -9.67
C ARG A 570 8.08 31.66 -10.24
N GLU A 571 8.45 32.02 -11.46
CA GLU A 571 7.97 33.23 -12.13
C GLU A 571 6.43 33.22 -12.29
N LYS A 572 5.85 32.08 -12.70
CA LYS A 572 4.39 31.91 -12.80
C LYS A 572 3.71 32.11 -11.42
N GLN A 573 4.29 31.53 -10.38
CA GLN A 573 3.81 31.64 -9.00
C GLN A 573 3.92 33.05 -8.47
N GLU A 574 5.03 33.74 -8.69
CA GLU A 574 5.22 35.14 -8.27
C GLU A 574 4.25 36.08 -8.98
N LYS A 575 4.03 35.90 -10.26
CA LYS A 575 3.07 36.68 -11.05
C LYS A 575 1.67 36.52 -10.46
N TYR A 576 1.24 35.26 -10.24
CA TYR A 576 -0.06 34.96 -9.66
C TYR A 576 -0.23 35.60 -8.27
N ASN A 577 0.76 35.46 -7.38
CA ASN A 577 0.74 36.03 -6.05
C ASN A 577 0.61 37.57 -6.09
N LYS A 578 1.33 38.25 -6.99
CA LYS A 578 1.25 39.69 -7.17
C LYS A 578 -0.14 40.15 -7.65
N GLU A 579 -0.70 39.41 -8.63
CA GLU A 579 -2.04 39.71 -9.19
C GLU A 579 -3.16 39.55 -8.17
N HIS A 580 -3.03 38.60 -7.23
CA HIS A 580 -4.05 38.27 -6.23
C HIS A 580 -3.72 38.80 -4.82
N GLY A 581 -2.61 39.52 -4.63
CA GLY A 581 -2.22 40.06 -3.33
C GLY A 581 -1.87 38.96 -2.27
N ILE A 582 -1.43 37.82 -2.70
CA ILE A 582 -1.13 36.67 -1.82
C ILE A 582 0.29 36.80 -1.27
N VAL A 583 0.43 36.69 0.06
CA VAL A 583 1.71 36.64 0.75
C VAL A 583 2.03 35.17 1.09
N PRO A 584 3.16 34.63 0.63
CA PRO A 584 3.56 33.25 0.95
C PRO A 584 3.65 33.01 2.46
N LYS A 585 3.06 31.89 2.92
CA LYS A 585 3.11 31.49 4.32
C LYS A 585 3.56 30.03 4.43
N THR A 586 4.57 29.78 5.27
CA THR A 586 5.02 28.42 5.59
C THR A 586 3.86 27.61 6.20
N ILE A 587 3.65 26.40 5.71
CA ILE A 587 2.63 25.48 6.21
C ILE A 587 3.05 24.99 7.60
N LYS A 588 2.17 25.15 8.59
CA LYS A 588 2.33 24.49 9.89
C LYS A 588 1.42 23.27 9.90
N LYS A 589 2.00 22.06 9.94
CA LYS A 589 1.28 20.80 10.12
C LYS A 589 1.67 20.18 11.45
N ASP A 590 0.69 19.74 12.22
CA ASP A 590 0.95 18.95 13.41
C ASP A 590 1.70 17.68 13.04
N VAL A 591 2.67 17.30 13.88
CA VAL A 591 3.40 16.04 13.73
C VAL A 591 2.48 14.94 14.25
N ARG A 592 1.68 14.34 13.36
CA ARG A 592 0.83 13.19 13.71
C ARG A 592 1.67 11.92 13.76
N ASP A 593 1.43 11.06 14.74
CA ASP A 593 2.00 9.71 14.75
C ASP A 593 1.37 8.89 13.61
N ILE A 594 2.16 8.57 12.60
CA ILE A 594 1.72 7.76 11.44
C ILE A 594 1.38 6.32 11.87
N LEU A 595 1.80 5.91 13.06
CA LEU A 595 1.42 4.63 13.68
C LEU A 595 -0.08 4.52 14.01
N GLU A 596 -0.83 5.64 14.01
CA GLU A 596 -2.28 5.63 14.23
C GLU A 596 -3.11 5.20 13.01
N ILE A 597 -2.50 5.02 11.83
CA ILE A 597 -3.23 4.58 10.63
C ILE A 597 -3.54 3.07 10.67
N SER A 598 -2.81 2.30 11.46
CA SER A 598 -3.07 0.88 11.71
C SER A 598 -3.91 0.59 12.96
N SER A 599 -4.12 1.56 13.83
CA SER A 599 -5.04 1.46 14.96
C SER A 599 -6.26 2.32 14.65
N SER A 600 -7.38 1.66 14.36
CA SER A 600 -8.70 2.29 14.23
C SER A 600 -8.97 3.25 15.40
N LYS A 601 -9.59 4.38 15.08
CA LYS A 601 -10.19 5.36 16.01
C LYS A 601 -10.88 4.68 17.22
N ASN A 602 -10.13 4.36 18.25
CA ASN A 602 -10.66 4.03 19.57
C ASN A 602 -9.67 4.41 20.69
N GLU A 603 -9.01 5.56 20.54
CA GLU A 603 -8.49 6.29 21.70
C GLU A 603 -9.26 7.60 21.88
N LYS A 604 -10.53 7.46 22.18
CA LYS A 604 -11.20 8.44 23.02
C LYS A 604 -10.59 8.35 24.39
N SER A 605 -9.82 9.36 24.73
CA SER A 605 -9.35 9.68 26.09
C SER A 605 -8.62 8.52 26.80
N HIS A 606 -7.31 8.67 26.98
CA HIS A 606 -6.64 8.09 28.15
C HIS A 606 -7.33 8.58 29.43
N LYS A 607 -8.47 8.00 29.75
CA LYS A 607 -8.84 7.86 31.14
C LYS A 607 -7.76 6.97 31.72
N ARG A 608 -6.93 7.50 32.60
CA ARG A 608 -6.01 6.71 33.42
C ARG A 608 -6.82 5.53 33.94
N MET A 609 -6.41 4.32 33.60
CA MET A 609 -7.03 3.11 34.13
C MET A 609 -7.08 3.22 35.63
N SER A 610 -8.21 2.91 36.23
CA SER A 610 -8.33 2.87 37.68
C SER A 610 -7.38 1.78 38.24
N ARG A 611 -6.92 1.95 39.46
CA ARG A 611 -6.02 1.00 40.09
C ARG A 611 -6.58 -0.43 40.11
N ALA A 612 -7.90 -0.57 40.24
CA ALA A 612 -8.60 -1.85 40.21
C ALA A 612 -8.59 -2.52 38.83
N GLU A 613 -8.79 -1.74 37.73
CA GLU A 613 -8.73 -2.23 36.36
C GLU A 613 -7.29 -2.67 35.99
N LYS A 614 -6.29 -1.92 36.46
CA LYS A 614 -4.87 -2.24 36.30
C LYS A 614 -4.48 -3.55 36.98
N GLU A 615 -4.92 -3.75 38.20
CA GLU A 615 -4.70 -4.98 38.98
C GLU A 615 -5.40 -6.20 38.34
N GLN A 616 -6.59 -6.00 37.77
CA GLN A 616 -7.33 -7.05 37.09
C GLN A 616 -6.64 -7.45 35.79
N MET A 617 -6.15 -6.48 35.00
CA MET A 617 -5.40 -6.72 33.77
C MET A 617 -4.07 -7.43 34.05
N ILE A 618 -3.31 -7.02 35.07
CA ILE A 618 -2.07 -7.70 35.49
C ILE A 618 -2.35 -9.15 35.88
N LYS A 619 -3.46 -9.41 36.57
CA LYS A 619 -3.84 -10.77 36.95
C LYS A 619 -4.18 -11.65 35.75
N GLN A 620 -4.87 -11.09 34.75
CA GLN A 620 -5.19 -11.77 33.49
C GLN A 620 -3.94 -12.08 32.70
N LEU A 621 -3.09 -11.07 32.41
CA LEU A 621 -1.84 -11.26 31.70
C LEU A 621 -0.87 -12.22 32.38
N THR A 622 -0.90 -12.27 33.72
CA THR A 622 -0.09 -13.24 34.49
C THR A 622 -0.60 -14.67 34.29
N ALA A 623 -1.90 -14.87 34.18
CA ALA A 623 -2.49 -16.18 33.92
C ALA A 623 -2.14 -16.65 32.49
N GLU A 624 -2.25 -15.76 31.49
CA GLU A 624 -1.88 -16.01 30.10
C GLU A 624 -0.37 -16.32 29.96
N MET A 625 0.49 -15.55 30.62
CA MET A 625 1.94 -15.79 30.65
C MET A 625 2.27 -17.19 31.20
N LYS A 626 1.61 -17.60 32.29
CA LYS A 626 1.82 -18.94 32.84
C LYS A 626 1.29 -20.05 31.94
N ALA A 627 0.20 -19.79 31.23
CA ALA A 627 -0.35 -20.74 30.25
C ALA A 627 0.61 -20.89 29.05
N ALA A 628 1.12 -19.79 28.49
CA ALA A 628 2.11 -19.79 27.42
C ALA A 628 3.41 -20.53 27.82
N ALA A 629 3.90 -20.29 29.05
CA ALA A 629 5.06 -20.98 29.57
C ALA A 629 4.85 -22.52 29.72
N LYS A 630 3.63 -22.96 30.06
CA LYS A 630 3.29 -24.39 30.17
C LYS A 630 3.32 -25.13 28.83
N ILE A 631 2.96 -24.44 27.75
CA ILE A 631 2.99 -24.99 26.38
C ILE A 631 4.31 -24.69 25.64
N LEU A 632 5.33 -24.26 26.40
CA LEU A 632 6.69 -23.98 25.93
C LEU A 632 6.82 -22.81 24.94
N GLU A 633 5.83 -21.92 24.84
CA GLU A 633 5.88 -20.67 24.10
C GLU A 633 6.65 -19.58 24.86
N PHE A 634 7.96 -19.77 25.02
CA PHE A 634 8.80 -18.92 25.86
C PHE A 634 8.92 -17.48 25.36
N GLU A 635 8.89 -17.22 24.05
CA GLU A 635 8.92 -15.88 23.50
C GLU A 635 7.63 -15.11 23.81
N HIS A 636 6.47 -15.77 23.67
CA HIS A 636 5.19 -15.19 24.03
C HIS A 636 5.08 -14.95 25.56
N ALA A 637 5.56 -15.88 26.37
CA ALA A 637 5.63 -15.71 27.81
C ALA A 637 6.56 -14.53 28.22
N ALA A 638 7.68 -14.34 27.54
CA ALA A 638 8.59 -13.21 27.76
C ALA A 638 7.92 -11.87 27.39
N TYR A 639 7.25 -11.79 26.25
CA TYR A 639 6.49 -10.61 25.82
C TYR A 639 5.42 -10.22 26.87
N LEU A 640 4.64 -11.18 27.35
CA LEU A 640 3.60 -10.95 28.37
C LEU A 640 4.22 -10.48 29.70
N ARG A 641 5.37 -11.03 30.10
CA ARG A 641 6.12 -10.59 31.28
C ARG A 641 6.53 -9.12 31.16
N ASP A 642 7.08 -8.73 30.02
CA ASP A 642 7.58 -7.37 29.81
C ASP A 642 6.41 -6.36 29.79
N ARG A 643 5.26 -6.76 29.24
CA ARG A 643 4.02 -5.98 29.30
C ARG A 643 3.48 -5.82 30.73
N ILE A 644 3.54 -6.86 31.57
CA ILE A 644 3.17 -6.81 32.99
C ILE A 644 4.10 -5.85 33.74
N ASN A 645 5.40 -5.91 33.50
CA ASN A 645 6.38 -5.02 34.13
C ASN A 645 6.10 -3.55 33.76
N LYS A 646 5.84 -3.26 32.49
CA LYS A 646 5.48 -1.91 32.03
C LYS A 646 4.22 -1.37 32.70
N LEU A 647 3.18 -2.20 32.85
CA LEU A 647 1.96 -1.83 33.59
C LEU A 647 2.21 -1.59 35.07
N ARG A 648 3.20 -2.21 35.70
CA ARG A 648 3.59 -1.99 37.11
C ARG A 648 4.41 -0.71 37.30
N GLU A 649 5.21 -0.31 36.32
CA GLU A 649 6.07 0.87 36.37
C GLU A 649 5.30 2.17 36.08
N GLU A 650 4.20 2.11 35.35
CA GLU A 650 3.32 3.27 35.15
C GLU A 650 2.61 3.62 36.49
N LYS A 651 3.05 4.69 37.12
CA LYS A 651 2.50 5.21 38.39
C LYS A 651 1.20 6.00 38.22
#